data_c491df854619147cc8eccdcf670d8e28
#
_entry.id   c491df854619147cc8eccdcf670d8e28
#
_cell.length_a   1.000
_cell.length_b   1.000
_cell.length_c   1.000
_cell.angle_alpha   90.00
_cell.angle_beta   90.00
_cell.angle_gamma   90.00
#
_symmetry.space_group_name_H-M   'P 1'
#
loop_
_entity.id
_entity.type
_entity.pdbx_description
1 polymer ?
#
loop_
_entity_poly.entity_id
_entity_poly.type
_entity_poly.pdbx_seq_one_letter_code
_entity_poly.pdbx_strand_id
1 'polypeptide(L)'
;MATEKTIDQKALLEEFERESRTRNFVNPIFTKILKWTALLVTFYHLAYASGYIRPETLRHRSIHVGMILLMTFAIYPAFKRSSRKVIAWYDYILMILSVIIPVYMWVNYQAIIDRVGDANLTDVIMGTILVALVIEAARRITGWALPVIGIIFMIYALMGARQGLIPINVPGLFLHRGFKWPKLIGHLFSNTEGIYGTSVNVSSTYIFLFIVFGEIMNKCGMGKFFNDIAIGLAGHTKGGPAKVAVIAAGLLGSINGSAIANVVTTGSFTIPLMKKIGYSKEFSGAVSSTASVGGQLLPPIMGAAAFIMAETLGIKYKEIVVAAAIPALIYYLGIIFQIQLRASKDKLDGMPKDQLPKVKETLKMYWHLTIPILFLVYMLFFSGYTVIKGAFLTILLTIIIAQLKKETRMSLKDIEAAFVASAKSTVSVAIACACVGIVIGVSSLTGFTINMASAIISLGGKSLLLTLVFTMVTCMLLGMGLPSIPAYIITVTIAAPALIELGIAPLAAHLFCFYFAMFANITPPVALASFAAAGISGGNPMKTGIVSIKLALAGFIIPYMFVYNNQLLLMNTNILQGIQVAITACVGVFLISAAVEGYFHTKVNIFMRLVMLAGAFLLIDSALLTDLAGVGIFVASIFIQRILARREARHAAA
;
A
#
# COMPACT_ATOMS: atom_id res chain seq x y z
N MET A 1 3.83 -22.17 34.13
CA MET A 1 3.20 -21.03 33.46
C MET A 1 4.30 -20.03 33.13
N ALA A 2 4.84 -20.07 31.91
CA ALA A 2 5.79 -19.08 31.46
C ALA A 2 5.00 -17.78 31.19
N THR A 3 5.37 -16.71 31.86
CA THR A 3 4.86 -15.36 31.64
C THR A 3 4.98 -15.02 30.16
N GLU A 4 3.86 -15.00 29.44
CA GLU A 4 3.80 -14.42 28.09
C GLU A 4 4.32 -12.99 28.21
N LYS A 5 5.53 -12.74 27.69
CA LYS A 5 6.03 -11.38 27.52
C LYS A 5 5.03 -10.63 26.67
N THR A 6 4.37 -9.65 27.26
CA THR A 6 3.55 -8.68 26.50
C THR A 6 4.41 -8.16 25.36
N ILE A 7 3.98 -8.42 24.14
CA ILE A 7 4.69 -7.99 22.93
C ILE A 7 4.67 -6.46 22.93
N ASP A 8 5.84 -5.84 23.06
CA ASP A 8 5.96 -4.39 22.94
C ASP A 8 5.81 -4.00 21.47
N GLN A 9 4.57 -3.67 21.09
CA GLN A 9 4.21 -3.24 19.74
C GLN A 9 5.05 -2.07 19.25
N LYS A 10 5.40 -1.15 20.16
CA LYS A 10 6.20 0.02 19.83
C LYS A 10 7.64 -0.36 19.48
N ALA A 11 8.23 -1.27 20.26
CA ALA A 11 9.59 -1.77 19.99
C ALA A 11 9.67 -2.51 18.64
N LEU A 12 8.65 -3.31 18.32
CA LEU A 12 8.57 -4.00 17.02
C LEU A 12 8.41 -3.02 15.86
N LEU A 13 7.53 -2.02 15.98
CA LEU A 13 7.42 -0.98 14.96
C LEU A 13 8.75 -0.24 14.76
N GLU A 14 9.45 0.12 15.84
CA GLU A 14 10.76 0.78 15.78
C GLU A 14 11.86 -0.09 15.13
N GLU A 15 11.75 -1.40 15.21
CA GLU A 15 12.69 -2.32 14.58
C GLU A 15 12.51 -2.40 13.07
N PHE A 16 11.27 -2.58 12.60
CA PHE A 16 10.95 -2.84 11.19
C PHE A 16 10.53 -1.60 10.42
N GLU A 17 9.91 -0.60 11.07
CA GLU A 17 9.59 0.70 10.48
C GLU A 17 10.47 1.81 11.06
N ARG A 18 11.32 2.39 10.24
CA ARG A 18 12.12 3.57 10.64
C ARG A 18 11.24 4.77 10.97
N GLU A 19 10.06 4.82 10.36
CA GLU A 19 9.00 5.81 10.60
C GLU A 19 8.56 5.87 12.07
N SER A 20 8.70 4.79 12.82
CA SER A 20 8.35 4.72 14.24
C SER A 20 9.44 5.28 15.17
N ARG A 21 10.66 5.54 14.65
CA ARG A 21 11.82 6.02 15.45
C ARG A 21 11.74 7.50 15.72
N THR A 22 10.73 7.94 16.43
CA THR A 22 10.50 9.34 16.75
C THR A 22 11.22 9.79 18.02
N ARG A 23 11.41 11.10 18.16
CA ARG A 23 11.86 11.73 19.42
C ARG A 23 10.78 11.67 20.49
N ASN A 24 11.21 11.46 21.73
CA ASN A 24 10.41 11.53 22.93
C ASN A 24 10.96 12.68 23.80
N PHE A 25 10.42 13.87 23.61
CA PHE A 25 10.90 15.07 24.32
C PHE A 25 10.62 14.97 25.83
N VAL A 26 11.64 15.24 26.62
CA VAL A 26 11.52 15.39 28.10
C VAL A 26 11.00 16.80 28.43
N ASN A 27 11.40 17.81 27.65
CA ASN A 27 10.98 19.18 27.88
C ASN A 27 9.53 19.39 27.35
N PRO A 28 8.60 19.78 28.23
CA PRO A 28 7.18 19.99 27.87
C PRO A 28 6.98 21.12 26.84
N ILE A 29 7.90 22.08 26.75
CA ILE A 29 7.81 23.18 25.78
C ILE A 29 7.92 22.65 24.34
N PHE A 30 8.92 21.78 24.06
CA PHE A 30 9.08 21.18 22.72
C PHE A 30 7.90 20.28 22.36
N THR A 31 7.35 19.55 23.34
CA THR A 31 6.14 18.74 23.11
C THR A 31 4.95 19.62 22.74
N LYS A 32 4.78 20.77 23.42
CA LYS A 32 3.72 21.74 23.09
C LYS A 32 3.93 22.37 21.71
N ILE A 33 5.14 22.81 21.38
CA ILE A 33 5.46 23.38 20.07
C ILE A 33 5.14 22.38 18.96
N LEU A 34 5.61 21.13 19.07
CA LEU A 34 5.34 20.09 18.10
C LEU A 34 3.84 19.81 17.96
N LYS A 35 3.10 19.80 19.08
CA LYS A 35 1.65 19.63 19.09
C LYS A 35 0.96 20.76 18.32
N TRP A 36 1.30 22.01 18.59
CA TRP A 36 0.71 23.16 17.89
C TRP A 36 1.09 23.20 16.40
N THR A 37 2.33 22.84 16.06
CA THR A 37 2.74 22.70 14.65
C THR A 37 1.92 21.62 13.94
N ALA A 38 1.72 20.46 14.56
CA ALA A 38 0.90 19.38 13.99
C ALA A 38 -0.57 19.81 13.81
N LEU A 39 -1.14 20.52 14.77
CA LEU A 39 -2.49 21.08 14.67
C LEU A 39 -2.59 22.10 13.52
N LEU A 40 -1.61 23.01 13.41
CA LEU A 40 -1.56 23.98 12.33
C LEU A 40 -1.54 23.29 10.96
N VAL A 41 -0.73 22.26 10.80
CA VAL A 41 -0.69 21.44 9.57
C VAL A 41 -2.08 20.86 9.28
N THR A 42 -2.72 20.25 10.28
CA THR A 42 -4.04 19.64 10.10
C THR A 42 -5.11 20.67 9.75
N PHE A 43 -5.17 21.80 10.47
CA PHE A 43 -6.14 22.84 10.20
C PHE A 43 -5.93 23.51 8.83
N TYR A 44 -4.68 23.71 8.41
CA TYR A 44 -4.38 24.23 7.07
C TYR A 44 -4.98 23.33 5.97
N HIS A 45 -4.77 22.03 6.05
CA HIS A 45 -5.30 21.09 5.05
C HIS A 45 -6.82 20.92 5.11
N LEU A 46 -7.42 20.98 6.30
CA LEU A 46 -8.88 20.99 6.44
C LEU A 46 -9.49 22.28 5.88
N ALA A 47 -8.85 23.43 6.11
CA ALA A 47 -9.27 24.72 5.54
C ALA A 47 -9.16 24.73 4.01
N TYR A 48 -8.10 24.13 3.46
CA TYR A 48 -7.96 23.91 2.02
C TYR A 48 -9.08 23.01 1.47
N ALA A 49 -9.32 21.86 2.13
CA ALA A 49 -10.34 20.89 1.72
C ALA A 49 -11.78 21.45 1.82
N SER A 50 -12.04 22.33 2.79
CA SER A 50 -13.32 23.03 2.92
C SER A 50 -13.56 24.03 1.77
N GLY A 51 -12.48 24.49 1.12
CA GLY A 51 -12.48 25.56 0.11
C GLY A 51 -12.42 26.96 0.69
N TYR A 52 -12.15 27.09 2.01
CA TYR A 52 -11.98 28.39 2.67
C TYR A 52 -10.69 29.09 2.22
N ILE A 53 -9.61 28.34 2.04
CA ILE A 53 -8.36 28.83 1.45
C ILE A 53 -8.12 28.14 0.11
N ARG A 54 -7.66 28.88 -0.90
CA ARG A 54 -7.43 28.36 -2.25
C ARG A 54 -6.14 28.94 -2.84
N PRO A 55 -4.97 28.62 -2.26
CA PRO A 55 -3.70 29.01 -2.85
C PRO A 55 -3.50 28.31 -4.20
N GLU A 56 -2.71 28.89 -5.08
CA GLU A 56 -2.32 28.28 -6.34
C GLU A 56 -1.57 26.97 -6.08
N THR A 57 -1.66 26.06 -7.04
CA THR A 57 -1.16 24.67 -6.91
C THR A 57 0.27 24.60 -6.40
N LEU A 58 1.20 25.35 -6.98
CA LEU A 58 2.61 25.32 -6.60
C LEU A 58 2.84 25.90 -5.19
N ARG A 59 2.13 26.97 -4.84
CA ARG A 59 2.13 27.55 -3.48
C ARG A 59 1.61 26.54 -2.45
N HIS A 60 0.47 25.89 -2.72
CA HIS A 60 -0.09 24.88 -1.83
C HIS A 60 0.89 23.73 -1.57
N ARG A 61 1.47 23.20 -2.64
CA ARG A 61 2.41 22.09 -2.56
C ARG A 61 3.70 22.47 -1.84
N SER A 62 4.21 23.69 -2.06
CA SER A 62 5.42 24.16 -1.37
C SER A 62 5.20 24.36 0.13
N ILE A 63 4.04 24.90 0.54
CA ILE A 63 3.66 25.01 1.96
C ILE A 63 3.56 23.62 2.59
N HIS A 64 2.89 22.66 1.92
CA HIS A 64 2.79 21.30 2.40
C HIS A 64 4.17 20.68 2.64
N VAL A 65 5.04 20.70 1.62
CA VAL A 65 6.40 20.13 1.74
C VAL A 65 7.20 20.84 2.84
N GLY A 66 7.14 22.17 2.93
CA GLY A 66 7.84 22.94 3.96
C GLY A 66 7.39 22.59 5.38
N MET A 67 6.08 22.51 5.62
CA MET A 67 5.53 22.09 6.92
C MET A 67 5.93 20.65 7.27
N ILE A 68 5.90 19.75 6.31
CA ILE A 68 6.29 18.34 6.51
C ILE A 68 7.79 18.19 6.76
N LEU A 69 8.65 18.92 6.04
CA LEU A 69 10.09 18.96 6.31
C LEU A 69 10.38 19.49 7.72
N LEU A 70 9.73 20.58 8.11
CA LEU A 70 9.82 21.15 9.47
C LEU A 70 9.48 20.09 10.52
N MET A 71 8.36 19.39 10.36
CA MET A 71 7.95 18.31 11.26
C MET A 71 8.94 17.14 11.23
N THR A 72 9.48 16.79 10.07
CA THR A 72 10.46 15.73 9.93
C THR A 72 11.69 15.98 10.78
N PHE A 73 12.30 17.15 10.65
CA PHE A 73 13.51 17.49 11.39
C PHE A 73 13.26 17.71 12.89
N ALA A 74 12.05 18.10 13.26
CA ALA A 74 11.63 18.14 14.66
C ALA A 74 11.42 16.73 15.25
N ILE A 75 10.80 15.81 14.52
CA ILE A 75 10.37 14.50 15.04
C ILE A 75 11.48 13.44 14.91
N TYR A 76 12.20 13.39 13.78
CA TYR A 76 13.13 12.29 13.47
C TYR A 76 14.58 12.67 13.71
N PRO A 77 15.32 11.92 14.57
CA PRO A 77 16.74 12.16 14.80
C PRO A 77 17.57 11.78 13.55
N ALA A 78 18.71 12.46 13.34
CA ALA A 78 19.56 12.24 12.17
C ALA A 78 20.19 10.83 12.13
N PHE A 79 20.60 10.29 13.29
CA PHE A 79 21.28 9.00 13.42
C PHE A 79 20.66 8.14 14.51
N LYS A 80 20.90 6.82 14.45
CA LYS A 80 20.43 5.86 15.47
C LYS A 80 20.97 6.19 16.88
N ARG A 81 22.18 6.77 16.96
CA ARG A 81 22.84 7.16 18.20
C ARG A 81 22.49 8.58 18.68
N SER A 82 21.78 9.37 17.86
CA SER A 82 21.38 10.73 18.25
C SER A 82 20.39 10.70 19.40
N SER A 83 20.47 11.70 20.28
CA SER A 83 19.54 11.85 21.39
C SER A 83 18.10 11.94 20.89
N ARG A 84 17.22 11.17 21.50
CA ARG A 84 15.77 11.27 21.24
C ARG A 84 15.04 12.25 22.18
N LYS A 85 15.76 12.85 23.13
CA LYS A 85 15.21 13.73 24.17
C LYS A 85 15.26 15.21 23.80
N VAL A 86 16.21 15.59 22.92
CA VAL A 86 16.45 16.98 22.51
C VAL A 86 16.66 17.08 20.99
N ILE A 87 16.40 18.26 20.45
CA ILE A 87 16.69 18.58 19.04
C ILE A 87 18.17 18.97 18.95
N ALA A 88 18.92 18.40 18.01
CA ALA A 88 20.31 18.76 17.79
C ALA A 88 20.41 20.13 17.10
N TRP A 89 21.50 20.88 17.31
CA TRP A 89 21.68 22.23 16.78
C TRP A 89 21.56 22.29 15.25
N TYR A 90 22.08 21.32 14.53
CA TYR A 90 21.99 21.25 13.07
C TYR A 90 20.54 21.05 12.58
N ASP A 91 19.68 20.40 13.37
CA ASP A 91 18.27 20.22 13.01
C ASP A 91 17.51 21.54 13.04
N TYR A 92 17.87 22.50 13.90
CA TYR A 92 17.30 23.84 13.87
C TYR A 92 17.61 24.57 12.56
N ILE A 93 18.83 24.41 12.01
CA ILE A 93 19.18 24.97 10.69
C ILE A 93 18.29 24.38 9.60
N LEU A 94 18.12 23.03 9.60
CA LEU A 94 17.27 22.34 8.62
C LEU A 94 15.79 22.77 8.75
N MET A 95 15.32 22.98 9.97
CA MET A 95 13.97 23.48 10.23
C MET A 95 13.77 24.91 9.71
N ILE A 96 14.73 25.80 9.90
CA ILE A 96 14.71 27.18 9.39
C ILE A 96 14.68 27.17 7.85
N LEU A 97 15.57 26.39 7.21
CA LEU A 97 15.60 26.25 5.76
C LEU A 97 14.28 25.68 5.21
N SER A 98 13.63 24.77 5.94
CA SER A 98 12.32 24.22 5.58
C SER A 98 11.20 25.27 5.55
N VAL A 99 11.34 26.37 6.30
CA VAL A 99 10.39 27.50 6.29
C VAL A 99 10.77 28.53 5.22
N ILE A 100 12.06 28.79 5.02
CA ILE A 100 12.52 29.77 4.02
C ILE A 100 12.07 29.40 2.61
N ILE A 101 12.11 28.13 2.24
CA ILE A 101 11.76 27.67 0.88
C ILE A 101 10.31 27.98 0.49
N PRO A 102 9.28 27.59 1.26
CA PRO A 102 7.90 27.94 0.91
C PRO A 102 7.64 29.45 0.98
N VAL A 103 8.31 30.19 1.87
CA VAL A 103 8.23 31.67 1.89
C VAL A 103 8.80 32.25 0.61
N TYR A 104 9.97 31.78 0.16
CA TYR A 104 10.56 32.19 -1.12
C TYR A 104 9.61 31.89 -2.29
N MET A 105 9.06 30.68 -2.34
CA MET A 105 8.09 30.26 -3.37
C MET A 105 6.82 31.12 -3.33
N TRP A 106 6.35 31.48 -2.12
CA TRP A 106 5.16 32.32 -1.97
C TRP A 106 5.37 33.74 -2.50
N VAL A 107 6.50 34.38 -2.13
CA VAL A 107 6.82 35.76 -2.50
C VAL A 107 7.16 35.88 -3.98
N ASN A 108 7.95 34.96 -4.51
CA ASN A 108 8.47 35.01 -5.88
C ASN A 108 7.65 34.20 -6.90
N TYR A 109 6.44 33.76 -6.53
CA TYR A 109 5.64 32.83 -7.33
C TYR A 109 5.46 33.30 -8.79
N GLN A 110 5.01 34.54 -9.00
CA GLN A 110 4.79 35.09 -10.34
C GLN A 110 6.08 35.11 -11.15
N ALA A 111 7.16 35.61 -10.56
CA ALA A 111 8.45 35.68 -11.21
C ALA A 111 9.03 34.27 -11.57
N ILE A 112 8.75 33.23 -10.77
CA ILE A 112 9.14 31.86 -11.06
C ILE A 112 8.35 31.31 -12.25
N ILE A 113 7.03 31.55 -12.29
CA ILE A 113 6.17 31.11 -13.41
C ILE A 113 6.56 31.82 -14.72
N ASP A 114 6.78 33.11 -14.68
CA ASP A 114 7.12 33.91 -15.87
C ASP A 114 8.46 33.48 -16.50
N ARG A 115 9.38 32.91 -15.72
CA ARG A 115 10.66 32.40 -16.23
C ARG A 115 10.56 31.07 -17.00
N VAL A 116 9.43 30.39 -16.97
CA VAL A 116 9.11 29.18 -17.77
C VAL A 116 10.26 28.15 -17.82
N GLY A 117 10.78 27.78 -16.65
CA GLY A 117 11.83 26.74 -16.55
C GLY A 117 13.25 27.21 -16.86
N ASP A 118 13.47 28.52 -16.99
CA ASP A 118 14.80 29.14 -16.97
C ASP A 118 15.08 29.70 -15.56
N ALA A 119 15.65 28.85 -14.71
CA ALA A 119 15.87 29.13 -13.30
C ALA A 119 17.02 30.14 -13.13
N ASN A 120 16.79 31.21 -12.38
CA ASN A 120 17.84 32.15 -11.98
C ASN A 120 18.73 31.54 -10.86
N LEU A 121 19.82 32.21 -10.53
CA LEU A 121 20.77 31.73 -9.51
C LEU A 121 20.08 31.46 -8.16
N THR A 122 19.15 32.33 -7.76
CA THR A 122 18.42 32.17 -6.48
C THR A 122 17.51 30.96 -6.50
N ASP A 123 16.79 30.70 -7.63
CA ASP A 123 15.96 29.51 -7.80
C ASP A 123 16.82 28.24 -7.72
N VAL A 124 18.01 28.25 -8.33
CA VAL A 124 18.95 27.12 -8.30
C VAL A 124 19.45 26.87 -6.88
N ILE A 125 19.78 27.92 -6.14
CA ILE A 125 20.22 27.79 -4.74
C ILE A 125 19.08 27.21 -3.88
N MET A 126 17.88 27.80 -3.95
CA MET A 126 16.72 27.36 -3.17
C MET A 126 16.29 25.93 -3.55
N GLY A 127 16.29 25.61 -4.84
CA GLY A 127 15.99 24.26 -5.31
C GLY A 127 17.04 23.23 -4.89
N THR A 128 18.34 23.59 -4.89
CA THR A 128 19.40 22.72 -4.40
C THR A 128 19.24 22.44 -2.91
N ILE A 129 18.90 23.46 -2.11
CA ILE A 129 18.61 23.31 -0.68
C ILE A 129 17.39 22.39 -0.50
N LEU A 130 16.33 22.60 -1.26
CA LEU A 130 15.13 21.74 -1.20
C LEU A 130 15.46 20.28 -1.49
N VAL A 131 16.19 20.00 -2.57
CA VAL A 131 16.61 18.63 -2.93
C VAL A 131 17.41 18.00 -1.79
N ALA A 132 18.36 18.72 -1.21
CA ALA A 132 19.15 18.23 -0.09
C ALA A 132 18.30 17.94 1.15
N LEU A 133 17.34 18.82 1.49
CA LEU A 133 16.40 18.64 2.61
C LEU A 133 15.50 17.42 2.38
N VAL A 134 14.98 17.24 1.17
CA VAL A 134 14.11 16.09 0.82
C VAL A 134 14.88 14.78 0.91
N ILE A 135 16.10 14.73 0.37
CA ILE A 135 16.96 13.54 0.44
C ILE A 135 17.30 13.21 1.90
N GLU A 136 17.69 14.19 2.70
CA GLU A 136 18.00 13.99 4.11
C GLU A 136 16.76 13.56 4.93
N ALA A 137 15.62 14.18 4.68
CA ALA A 137 14.35 13.81 5.32
C ALA A 137 13.95 12.36 4.96
N ALA A 138 14.04 11.99 3.69
CA ALA A 138 13.74 10.63 3.23
C ALA A 138 14.71 9.61 3.86
N ARG A 139 16.01 9.94 3.97
CA ARG A 139 17.00 9.09 4.64
C ARG A 139 16.65 8.81 6.11
N ARG A 140 16.12 9.80 6.82
CA ARG A 140 15.73 9.64 8.24
C ARG A 140 14.54 8.72 8.40
N ILE A 141 13.56 8.81 7.49
CA ILE A 141 12.27 8.13 7.59
C ILE A 141 12.33 6.75 6.93
N THR A 142 12.65 6.70 5.63
CA THR A 142 12.62 5.46 4.83
C THR A 142 13.96 4.73 4.80
N GLY A 143 15.03 5.37 5.26
CA GLY A 143 16.39 4.84 5.17
C GLY A 143 17.05 5.22 3.85
N TRP A 144 18.08 4.47 3.44
CA TRP A 144 18.88 4.79 2.27
C TRP A 144 18.29 4.35 0.92
N ALA A 145 17.33 3.42 0.90
CA ALA A 145 16.83 2.86 -0.36
C ALA A 145 16.29 3.95 -1.30
N LEU A 146 15.34 4.73 -0.85
CA LEU A 146 14.71 5.78 -1.65
C LEU A 146 15.66 6.95 -1.98
N PRO A 147 16.43 7.52 -1.03
CA PRO A 147 17.43 8.54 -1.33
C PRO A 147 18.48 8.12 -2.35
N VAL A 148 18.99 6.88 -2.25
CA VAL A 148 19.99 6.37 -3.20
C VAL A 148 19.41 6.29 -4.60
N ILE A 149 18.19 5.83 -4.77
CA ILE A 149 17.51 5.83 -6.08
C ILE A 149 17.42 7.28 -6.61
N GLY A 150 16.97 8.23 -5.78
CA GLY A 150 16.89 9.64 -6.18
C GLY A 150 18.26 10.22 -6.61
N ILE A 151 19.33 9.92 -5.85
CA ILE A 151 20.70 10.36 -6.18
C ILE A 151 21.20 9.72 -7.47
N ILE A 152 20.97 8.42 -7.68
CA ILE A 152 21.35 7.71 -8.93
C ILE A 152 20.65 8.36 -10.13
N PHE A 153 19.36 8.67 -10.02
CA PHE A 153 18.64 9.35 -11.09
C PHE A 153 19.17 10.77 -11.36
N MET A 154 19.51 11.51 -10.32
CA MET A 154 20.14 12.83 -10.48
C MET A 154 21.51 12.73 -11.18
N ILE A 155 22.36 11.78 -10.77
CA ILE A 155 23.64 11.52 -11.43
C ILE A 155 23.41 11.14 -12.89
N TYR A 156 22.45 10.25 -13.16
CA TYR A 156 22.05 9.87 -14.51
C TYR A 156 21.68 11.08 -15.36
N ALA A 157 20.86 12.02 -14.85
CA ALA A 157 20.50 13.23 -15.59
C ALA A 157 21.71 14.11 -15.92
N LEU A 158 22.71 14.14 -15.04
CA LEU A 158 23.94 14.92 -15.21
C LEU A 158 24.94 14.28 -16.18
N MET A 159 24.83 12.98 -16.46
CA MET A 159 25.66 12.27 -17.44
C MET A 159 25.24 12.62 -18.87
N GLY A 160 26.19 12.67 -19.80
CA GLY A 160 25.91 12.88 -21.22
C GLY A 160 27.02 13.69 -21.92
N ALA A 161 27.56 13.18 -23.02
CA ALA A 161 28.71 13.79 -23.70
C ALA A 161 28.40 15.13 -24.36
N ARG A 162 27.12 15.42 -24.68
CA ARG A 162 26.76 16.64 -25.42
C ARG A 162 26.51 17.84 -24.51
N GLN A 163 25.70 17.67 -23.46
CA GLN A 163 25.25 18.77 -22.60
C GLN A 163 25.33 18.43 -21.09
N GLY A 164 25.77 17.22 -20.74
CA GLY A 164 25.88 16.80 -19.35
C GLY A 164 26.97 17.54 -18.59
N LEU A 165 26.78 17.68 -17.28
CA LEU A 165 27.84 18.12 -16.37
C LEU A 165 28.95 17.08 -16.29
N ILE A 166 28.61 15.81 -16.41
CA ILE A 166 29.52 14.66 -16.42
C ILE A 166 29.62 14.19 -17.88
N PRO A 167 30.77 14.35 -18.57
CA PRO A 167 30.91 14.08 -19.99
C PRO A 167 31.10 12.58 -20.28
N ILE A 168 30.21 11.75 -19.74
CA ILE A 168 30.20 10.29 -19.93
C ILE A 168 28.88 9.90 -20.58
N ASN A 169 28.94 9.21 -21.71
CA ASN A 169 27.76 8.65 -22.33
C ASN A 169 27.25 7.44 -21.56
N VAL A 170 25.97 7.44 -21.26
CA VAL A 170 25.28 6.23 -20.80
C VAL A 170 25.05 5.34 -22.03
N PRO A 171 25.47 4.08 -22.01
CA PRO A 171 25.42 3.22 -23.19
C PRO A 171 24.00 2.73 -23.51
N GLY A 172 23.77 2.43 -24.80
CA GLY A 172 22.59 1.72 -25.27
C GLY A 172 21.28 2.48 -25.13
N LEU A 173 20.25 1.79 -24.66
CA LEU A 173 18.87 2.27 -24.55
C LEU A 173 18.69 3.46 -23.56
N PHE A 174 19.65 3.69 -22.68
CA PHE A 174 19.58 4.76 -21.69
C PHE A 174 20.28 6.05 -22.13
N LEU A 175 20.72 6.12 -23.41
CA LEU A 175 21.40 7.28 -23.95
C LEU A 175 20.49 8.51 -23.95
N HIS A 176 20.98 9.61 -23.40
CA HIS A 176 20.36 10.94 -23.46
C HIS A 176 21.43 12.04 -23.58
N ARG A 177 20.99 13.27 -23.90
CA ARG A 177 21.92 14.39 -24.17
C ARG A 177 22.68 14.90 -22.94
N GLY A 178 22.22 14.57 -21.73
CA GLY A 178 22.72 15.13 -20.48
C GLY A 178 22.18 16.53 -20.17
N PHE A 179 22.30 16.94 -18.91
CA PHE A 179 21.82 18.24 -18.43
C PHE A 179 22.83 18.88 -17.48
N LYS A 180 22.87 20.21 -17.43
CA LYS A 180 23.62 20.98 -16.45
C LYS A 180 22.82 21.11 -15.14
N TRP A 181 23.53 21.33 -14.03
CA TRP A 181 22.91 21.47 -12.71
C TRP A 181 21.76 22.49 -12.63
N PRO A 182 21.89 23.73 -13.16
CA PRO A 182 20.79 24.70 -13.11
C PRO A 182 19.52 24.20 -13.81
N LYS A 183 19.64 23.52 -14.94
CA LYS A 183 18.50 22.99 -15.69
C LYS A 183 17.83 21.85 -14.95
N LEU A 184 18.59 20.93 -14.34
CA LEU A 184 18.08 19.85 -13.53
C LEU A 184 17.33 20.41 -12.30
N ILE A 185 17.95 21.32 -11.55
CA ILE A 185 17.35 21.89 -10.34
C ILE A 185 16.13 22.75 -10.67
N GLY A 186 16.19 23.56 -11.72
CA GLY A 186 15.03 24.32 -12.19
C GLY A 186 13.84 23.42 -12.53
N HIS A 187 14.09 22.29 -13.19
CA HIS A 187 13.04 21.32 -13.49
C HIS A 187 12.46 20.66 -12.23
N LEU A 188 13.30 20.35 -11.23
CA LEU A 188 12.84 19.70 -9.99
C LEU A 188 12.10 20.66 -9.04
N PHE A 189 12.40 21.97 -9.11
CA PHE A 189 11.94 22.98 -8.15
C PHE A 189 10.82 23.87 -8.68
N SER A 190 10.93 24.37 -9.94
CA SER A 190 10.12 25.51 -10.42
C SER A 190 8.83 25.09 -11.11
N ASN A 191 8.56 23.80 -11.26
CA ASN A 191 7.37 23.29 -11.95
C ASN A 191 6.69 22.13 -11.19
N THR A 192 5.63 21.60 -11.79
CA THR A 192 4.83 20.51 -11.24
C THR A 192 5.22 19.11 -11.75
N GLU A 193 6.41 18.97 -12.33
CA GLU A 193 6.91 17.67 -12.82
C GLU A 193 7.99 17.06 -11.90
N GLY A 194 8.58 17.87 -11.03
CA GLY A 194 9.62 17.48 -10.08
C GLY A 194 9.07 17.19 -8.67
N ILE A 195 9.73 17.78 -7.67
CA ILE A 195 9.39 17.57 -6.25
C ILE A 195 7.95 17.99 -5.96
N TYR A 196 7.48 19.09 -6.55
CA TYR A 196 6.09 19.56 -6.40
C TYR A 196 5.13 18.90 -7.42
N GLY A 197 5.46 17.69 -7.91
CA GLY A 197 4.71 16.95 -8.90
C GLY A 197 3.41 16.34 -8.38
N THR A 198 2.85 15.43 -9.19
CA THR A 198 1.59 14.72 -8.92
C THR A 198 1.61 13.98 -7.58
N SER A 199 2.73 13.37 -7.20
CA SER A 199 2.86 12.63 -5.93
C SER A 199 2.64 13.54 -4.71
N VAL A 200 3.24 14.74 -4.72
CA VAL A 200 3.05 15.74 -3.66
C VAL A 200 1.66 16.36 -3.73
N ASN A 201 1.06 16.51 -4.93
CA ASN A 201 -0.33 16.94 -5.06
C ASN A 201 -1.26 16.01 -4.28
N VAL A 202 -1.16 14.72 -4.56
CA VAL A 202 -2.02 13.71 -3.92
C VAL A 202 -1.75 13.64 -2.40
N SER A 203 -0.47 13.79 -1.98
CA SER A 203 -0.11 13.82 -0.56
C SER A 203 -0.74 15.01 0.17
N SER A 204 -0.71 16.20 -0.43
CA SER A 204 -1.21 17.44 0.17
C SER A 204 -2.74 17.55 0.17
N THR A 205 -3.42 16.70 -0.59
CA THR A 205 -4.87 16.75 -0.78
C THR A 205 -5.54 15.47 -0.25
N TYR A 206 -5.59 14.42 -1.05
CA TYR A 206 -6.33 13.19 -0.76
C TYR A 206 -5.74 12.44 0.43
N ILE A 207 -4.44 12.13 0.40
CA ILE A 207 -3.79 11.27 1.39
C ILE A 207 -3.92 11.87 2.78
N PHE A 208 -3.66 13.17 2.92
CA PHE A 208 -3.78 13.87 4.20
C PHE A 208 -5.17 13.67 4.81
N LEU A 209 -6.23 13.91 4.03
CA LEU A 209 -7.61 13.81 4.50
C LEU A 209 -8.00 12.39 4.88
N PHE A 210 -7.56 11.39 4.10
CA PHE A 210 -7.84 9.98 4.42
C PHE A 210 -7.07 9.48 5.63
N ILE A 211 -5.86 10.01 5.88
CA ILE A 211 -5.14 9.76 7.14
C ILE A 211 -5.90 10.37 8.33
N VAL A 212 -6.40 11.62 8.20
CA VAL A 212 -7.26 12.25 9.24
C VAL A 212 -8.50 11.41 9.50
N PHE A 213 -9.19 10.97 8.44
CA PHE A 213 -10.36 10.10 8.56
C PHE A 213 -10.02 8.79 9.28
N GLY A 214 -8.93 8.11 8.88
CA GLY A 214 -8.48 6.86 9.48
C GLY A 214 -8.13 7.00 10.97
N GLU A 215 -7.42 8.06 11.36
CA GLU A 215 -7.05 8.31 12.76
C GLU A 215 -8.28 8.60 13.64
N ILE A 216 -9.26 9.34 13.12
CA ILE A 216 -10.53 9.59 13.83
C ILE A 216 -11.31 8.28 13.98
N MET A 217 -11.44 7.48 12.92
CA MET A 217 -12.13 6.18 12.95
C MET A 217 -11.46 5.22 13.96
N ASN A 218 -10.13 5.20 14.01
CA ASN A 218 -9.39 4.40 14.99
C ASN A 218 -9.70 4.85 16.43
N LYS A 219 -9.75 6.14 16.68
CA LYS A 219 -10.11 6.70 18.00
C LYS A 219 -11.56 6.39 18.41
N CYS A 220 -12.48 6.31 17.43
CA CYS A 220 -13.87 5.90 17.69
C CYS A 220 -14.04 4.40 17.99
N GLY A 221 -12.96 3.59 17.94
CA GLY A 221 -13.01 2.17 18.24
C GLY A 221 -13.31 1.26 17.03
N MET A 222 -13.12 1.75 15.81
CA MET A 222 -13.34 0.97 14.58
C MET A 222 -12.48 -0.30 14.53
N GLY A 223 -11.23 -0.24 15.02
CA GLY A 223 -10.35 -1.40 15.09
C GLY A 223 -10.93 -2.53 15.94
N LYS A 224 -11.52 -2.19 17.12
CA LYS A 224 -12.22 -3.17 17.96
C LYS A 224 -13.46 -3.73 17.28
N PHE A 225 -14.26 -2.87 16.65
CA PHE A 225 -15.45 -3.26 15.91
C PHE A 225 -15.13 -4.30 14.82
N PHE A 226 -14.13 -4.05 14.01
CA PHE A 226 -13.73 -4.96 12.94
C PHE A 226 -13.16 -6.29 13.47
N ASN A 227 -12.37 -6.25 14.54
CA ASN A 227 -11.86 -7.47 15.16
C ASN A 227 -13.00 -8.31 15.76
N ASP A 228 -13.92 -7.71 16.50
CA ASP A 228 -15.03 -8.43 17.13
C ASP A 228 -15.97 -9.05 16.08
N ILE A 229 -16.25 -8.33 14.97
CA ILE A 229 -17.00 -8.88 13.84
C ILE A 229 -16.25 -10.06 13.20
N ALA A 230 -14.96 -9.91 12.91
CA ALA A 230 -14.17 -10.95 12.30
C ALA A 230 -14.14 -12.23 13.17
N ILE A 231 -13.97 -12.08 14.49
CA ILE A 231 -14.00 -13.18 15.46
C ILE A 231 -15.38 -13.85 15.47
N GLY A 232 -16.44 -13.06 15.56
CA GLY A 232 -17.82 -13.58 15.62
C GLY A 232 -18.24 -14.31 14.35
N LEU A 233 -17.80 -13.86 13.16
CA LEU A 233 -18.14 -14.47 11.88
C LEU A 233 -17.33 -15.73 11.59
N ALA A 234 -16.02 -15.71 11.82
CA ALA A 234 -15.12 -16.76 11.33
C ALA A 234 -14.50 -17.61 12.45
N GLY A 235 -14.50 -17.15 13.69
CA GLY A 235 -13.76 -17.75 14.80
C GLY A 235 -14.11 -19.21 15.08
N HIS A 236 -15.37 -19.60 14.93
CA HIS A 236 -15.85 -20.97 15.18
C HIS A 236 -15.57 -21.96 14.05
N THR A 237 -15.18 -21.47 12.87
CA THR A 237 -14.96 -22.34 11.70
C THR A 237 -13.61 -23.07 11.80
N LYS A 238 -13.42 -24.15 11.05
CA LYS A 238 -12.12 -24.83 10.96
C LYS A 238 -11.03 -23.83 10.56
N GLY A 239 -9.96 -23.79 11.36
CA GLY A 239 -8.91 -22.80 11.19
C GLY A 239 -9.35 -21.34 11.48
N GLY A 240 -10.41 -21.17 12.28
CA GLY A 240 -11.07 -19.88 12.56
C GLY A 240 -10.14 -18.73 12.84
N PRO A 241 -9.19 -18.82 13.78
CA PRO A 241 -8.27 -17.72 14.08
C PRO A 241 -7.47 -17.21 12.88
N ALA A 242 -7.09 -18.06 11.94
CA ALA A 242 -6.39 -17.62 10.74
C ALA A 242 -7.33 -16.87 9.77
N LYS A 243 -8.59 -17.32 9.64
CA LYS A 243 -9.61 -16.59 8.86
C LYS A 243 -9.98 -15.25 9.49
N VAL A 244 -10.06 -15.20 10.83
CA VAL A 244 -10.22 -13.94 11.59
C VAL A 244 -9.10 -12.98 11.26
N ALA A 245 -7.85 -13.44 11.23
CA ALA A 245 -6.71 -12.61 10.87
C ALA A 245 -6.86 -12.03 9.45
N VAL A 246 -7.34 -12.84 8.50
CA VAL A 246 -7.55 -12.40 7.10
C VAL A 246 -8.64 -11.33 7.01
N ILE A 247 -9.79 -11.56 7.65
CA ILE A 247 -10.92 -10.62 7.61
C ILE A 247 -10.57 -9.31 8.32
N ALA A 248 -10.01 -9.41 9.53
CA ALA A 248 -9.63 -8.23 10.31
C ALA A 248 -8.55 -7.40 9.62
N ALA A 249 -7.51 -8.06 9.08
CA ALA A 249 -6.44 -7.37 8.34
C ALA A 249 -6.96 -6.76 7.04
N GLY A 250 -7.90 -7.40 6.35
CA GLY A 250 -8.55 -6.84 5.15
C GLY A 250 -9.32 -5.56 5.46
N LEU A 251 -10.19 -5.61 6.45
CA LEU A 251 -11.02 -4.47 6.84
C LEU A 251 -10.18 -3.28 7.36
N LEU A 252 -9.22 -3.54 8.27
CA LEU A 252 -8.34 -2.48 8.79
C LEU A 252 -7.35 -1.98 7.74
N GLY A 253 -6.79 -2.88 6.94
CA GLY A 253 -5.82 -2.56 5.92
C GLY A 253 -6.39 -1.71 4.80
N SER A 254 -7.68 -1.88 4.47
CA SER A 254 -8.36 -1.03 3.48
C SER A 254 -8.44 0.44 3.90
N ILE A 255 -8.33 0.74 5.20
CA ILE A 255 -8.35 2.10 5.75
C ILE A 255 -6.93 2.61 6.02
N ASN A 256 -6.06 1.79 6.63
CA ASN A 256 -4.75 2.23 7.12
C ASN A 256 -3.70 2.48 6.02
N GLY A 257 -3.77 1.73 4.91
CA GLY A 257 -2.83 1.90 3.80
C GLY A 257 -1.36 1.49 4.06
N SER A 258 -1.00 0.99 5.24
CA SER A 258 0.34 0.46 5.56
C SER A 258 0.25 -1.03 5.92
N ALA A 259 0.96 -1.87 5.14
CA ALA A 259 1.01 -3.32 5.40
C ALA A 259 1.68 -3.64 6.74
N ILE A 260 2.78 -2.96 7.07
CA ILE A 260 3.56 -3.23 8.28
C ILE A 260 2.77 -2.79 9.52
N ALA A 261 2.22 -1.57 9.52
CA ALA A 261 1.37 -1.09 10.61
C ALA A 261 0.16 -2.02 10.82
N ASN A 262 -0.45 -2.52 9.75
CA ASN A 262 -1.56 -3.46 9.82
C ASN A 262 -1.14 -4.81 10.41
N VAL A 263 0.04 -5.35 10.01
CA VAL A 263 0.63 -6.55 10.63
C VAL A 263 0.82 -6.36 12.13
N VAL A 264 1.37 -5.24 12.56
CA VAL A 264 1.64 -5.01 13.98
C VAL A 264 0.34 -4.84 14.76
N THR A 265 -0.64 -4.12 14.21
CA THR A 265 -1.92 -3.86 14.89
C THR A 265 -2.79 -5.12 14.98
N THR A 266 -3.03 -5.81 13.86
CA THR A 266 -3.89 -7.00 13.82
C THR A 266 -3.13 -8.27 14.23
N GLY A 267 -1.88 -8.41 13.80
CA GLY A 267 -1.06 -9.60 14.04
C GLY A 267 -0.66 -9.76 15.50
N SER A 268 -0.48 -8.68 16.27
CA SER A 268 -0.21 -8.77 17.71
C SER A 268 -1.29 -9.52 18.48
N PHE A 269 -2.52 -9.48 18.01
CA PHE A 269 -3.66 -10.20 18.56
C PHE A 269 -3.89 -11.55 17.86
N THR A 270 -3.89 -11.57 16.53
CA THR A 270 -4.28 -12.75 15.75
C THR A 270 -3.20 -13.82 15.68
N ILE A 271 -1.90 -13.46 15.65
CA ILE A 271 -0.79 -14.41 15.62
C ILE A 271 -0.74 -15.30 16.88
N PRO A 272 -0.80 -14.74 18.12
CA PRO A 272 -0.90 -15.58 19.31
C PRO A 272 -2.10 -16.51 19.28
N LEU A 273 -3.24 -16.04 18.78
CA LEU A 273 -4.47 -16.83 18.68
C LEU A 273 -4.32 -18.00 17.71
N MET A 274 -3.69 -17.80 16.54
CA MET A 274 -3.38 -18.87 15.59
C MET A 274 -2.43 -19.90 16.18
N LYS A 275 -1.38 -19.46 16.89
CA LYS A 275 -0.43 -20.34 17.54
C LYS A 275 -1.08 -21.22 18.63
N LYS A 276 -2.04 -20.64 19.37
CA LYS A 276 -2.77 -21.36 20.43
C LYS A 276 -3.57 -22.55 19.91
N ILE A 277 -4.11 -22.49 18.69
CA ILE A 277 -4.83 -23.60 18.06
C ILE A 277 -3.94 -24.58 17.29
N GLY A 278 -2.62 -24.35 17.22
CA GLY A 278 -1.66 -25.29 16.67
C GLY A 278 -1.03 -24.89 15.33
N TYR A 279 -1.27 -23.69 14.79
CA TYR A 279 -0.51 -23.24 13.60
C TYR A 279 0.96 -22.98 13.93
N SER A 280 1.84 -23.29 12.98
CA SER A 280 3.28 -23.00 13.11
C SER A 280 3.52 -21.48 13.17
N LYS A 281 4.67 -21.10 13.77
CA LYS A 281 5.07 -19.69 13.90
C LYS A 281 5.16 -18.99 12.53
N GLU A 282 5.79 -19.67 11.57
CA GLU A 282 5.98 -19.15 10.21
C GLU A 282 4.66 -19.01 9.46
N PHE A 283 3.74 -19.98 9.59
CA PHE A 283 2.43 -19.90 8.94
C PHE A 283 1.57 -18.79 9.54
N SER A 284 1.56 -18.67 10.88
CA SER A 284 0.81 -17.60 11.57
C SER A 284 1.31 -16.21 11.16
N GLY A 285 2.63 -16.03 11.07
CA GLY A 285 3.23 -14.81 10.56
C GLY A 285 2.88 -14.54 9.09
N ALA A 286 2.95 -15.59 8.27
CA ALA A 286 2.64 -15.48 6.85
C ALA A 286 1.18 -15.10 6.56
N VAL A 287 0.22 -15.68 7.28
CA VAL A 287 -1.20 -15.31 7.17
C VAL A 287 -1.39 -13.82 7.49
N SER A 288 -0.81 -13.35 8.59
CA SER A 288 -0.93 -11.94 9.00
C SER A 288 -0.31 -11.01 7.95
N SER A 289 0.91 -11.28 7.47
CA SER A 289 1.58 -10.42 6.49
C SER A 289 0.88 -10.42 5.13
N THR A 290 0.46 -11.58 4.63
CA THR A 290 -0.22 -11.71 3.34
C THR A 290 -1.57 -11.01 3.36
N ALA A 291 -2.36 -11.20 4.41
CA ALA A 291 -3.65 -10.52 4.56
C ALA A 291 -3.49 -8.98 4.70
N SER A 292 -2.44 -8.54 5.42
CA SER A 292 -2.19 -7.11 5.63
C SER A 292 -1.77 -6.39 4.34
N VAL A 293 -0.98 -7.04 3.49
CA VAL A 293 -0.62 -6.51 2.16
C VAL A 293 -1.86 -6.41 1.26
N GLY A 294 -2.73 -7.43 1.28
CA GLY A 294 -3.99 -7.40 0.55
C GLY A 294 -4.94 -6.27 0.93
N GLY A 295 -4.88 -5.78 2.18
CA GLY A 295 -5.70 -4.66 2.63
C GLY A 295 -5.51 -3.39 1.78
N GLN A 296 -4.32 -3.17 1.25
CA GLN A 296 -4.03 -2.05 0.36
C GLN A 296 -4.66 -2.19 -1.03
N LEU A 297 -5.00 -3.41 -1.43
CA LEU A 297 -5.69 -3.70 -2.69
C LEU A 297 -7.21 -3.64 -2.54
N LEU A 298 -7.72 -3.67 -1.30
CA LEU A 298 -9.15 -3.81 -1.02
C LEU A 298 -9.86 -2.45 -0.97
N PRO A 299 -10.90 -2.21 -1.80
CA PRO A 299 -11.79 -1.06 -1.64
C PRO A 299 -12.43 -0.98 -0.24
N PRO A 300 -12.89 0.22 0.23
CA PRO A 300 -13.11 1.43 -0.57
C PRO A 300 -11.92 2.41 -0.65
N ILE A 301 -10.92 2.34 0.25
CA ILE A 301 -9.85 3.35 0.29
C ILE A 301 -8.58 2.86 -0.41
N MET A 302 -8.26 1.56 -0.35
CA MET A 302 -7.14 0.93 -1.07
C MET A 302 -5.77 1.51 -0.71
N GLY A 303 -5.65 2.14 0.46
CA GLY A 303 -4.50 2.94 0.78
C GLY A 303 -4.34 4.16 -0.14
N ALA A 304 -3.25 4.90 0.03
CA ALA A 304 -3.05 6.16 -0.68
C ALA A 304 -2.64 6.00 -2.16
N ALA A 305 -2.15 4.83 -2.57
CA ALA A 305 -1.65 4.58 -3.93
C ALA A 305 -2.75 4.70 -5.00
N ALA A 306 -3.99 4.29 -4.68
CA ALA A 306 -5.11 4.39 -5.62
C ALA A 306 -5.49 5.84 -5.97
N PHE A 307 -5.29 6.79 -5.08
CA PHE A 307 -5.50 8.21 -5.38
C PHE A 307 -4.43 8.75 -6.34
N ILE A 308 -3.18 8.30 -6.17
CA ILE A 308 -2.10 8.63 -7.10
C ILE A 308 -2.40 8.03 -8.48
N MET A 309 -2.92 6.81 -8.51
CA MET A 309 -3.35 6.15 -9.75
C MET A 309 -4.44 6.97 -10.47
N ALA A 310 -5.47 7.45 -9.75
CA ALA A 310 -6.53 8.27 -10.31
C ALA A 310 -5.99 9.57 -10.92
N GLU A 311 -5.12 10.26 -10.19
CA GLU A 311 -4.52 11.51 -10.63
C GLU A 311 -3.58 11.31 -11.82
N THR A 312 -2.75 10.24 -11.82
CA THR A 312 -1.81 9.94 -12.90
C THR A 312 -2.52 9.55 -14.19
N LEU A 313 -3.61 8.78 -14.09
CA LEU A 313 -4.41 8.35 -15.24
C LEU A 313 -5.44 9.39 -15.69
N GLY A 314 -5.70 10.44 -14.90
CA GLY A 314 -6.75 11.42 -15.18
C GLY A 314 -8.16 10.84 -15.16
N ILE A 315 -8.39 9.75 -14.42
CA ILE A 315 -9.69 9.07 -14.31
C ILE A 315 -10.33 9.29 -12.93
N LYS A 316 -11.63 9.07 -12.84
CA LYS A 316 -12.33 9.20 -11.57
C LYS A 316 -11.94 8.06 -10.62
N TYR A 317 -11.69 8.39 -9.36
CA TYR A 317 -11.35 7.42 -8.32
C TYR A 317 -12.31 6.22 -8.25
N LYS A 318 -13.62 6.46 -8.45
CA LYS A 318 -14.62 5.40 -8.48
C LYS A 318 -14.34 4.30 -9.51
N GLU A 319 -13.74 4.64 -10.65
CA GLU A 319 -13.41 3.68 -11.70
C GLU A 319 -12.34 2.68 -11.22
N ILE A 320 -11.36 3.17 -10.47
CA ILE A 320 -10.33 2.34 -9.85
C ILE A 320 -10.92 1.43 -8.78
N VAL A 321 -11.80 1.98 -7.92
CA VAL A 321 -12.46 1.22 -6.85
C VAL A 321 -13.30 0.07 -7.41
N VAL A 322 -14.06 0.34 -8.48
CA VAL A 322 -14.87 -0.69 -9.17
C VAL A 322 -13.96 -1.74 -9.80
N ALA A 323 -12.92 -1.33 -10.52
CA ALA A 323 -11.99 -2.24 -11.17
C ALA A 323 -11.22 -3.14 -10.18
N ALA A 324 -10.83 -2.59 -9.03
CA ALA A 324 -10.09 -3.33 -8.02
C ALA A 324 -10.96 -4.29 -7.18
N ALA A 325 -12.30 -4.11 -7.14
CA ALA A 325 -13.18 -4.81 -6.21
C ALA A 325 -13.14 -6.34 -6.38
N ILE A 326 -13.36 -6.83 -7.60
CA ILE A 326 -13.38 -8.27 -7.89
C ILE A 326 -12.00 -8.90 -7.68
N PRO A 327 -10.91 -8.38 -8.26
CA PRO A 327 -9.56 -8.91 -8.02
C PRO A 327 -9.16 -8.99 -6.55
N ALA A 328 -9.48 -7.95 -5.77
CA ALA A 328 -9.17 -7.93 -4.34
C ALA A 328 -9.97 -8.98 -3.56
N LEU A 329 -11.26 -9.15 -3.85
CA LEU A 329 -12.08 -10.18 -3.22
C LEU A 329 -11.58 -11.59 -3.54
N ILE A 330 -11.21 -11.85 -4.81
CA ILE A 330 -10.66 -13.14 -5.24
C ILE A 330 -9.32 -13.41 -4.53
N TYR A 331 -8.48 -12.40 -4.35
CA TYR A 331 -7.25 -12.51 -3.58
C TYR A 331 -7.51 -13.01 -2.14
N TYR A 332 -8.44 -12.36 -1.43
CA TYR A 332 -8.81 -12.77 -0.07
C TYR A 332 -9.45 -14.15 -0.01
N LEU A 333 -10.29 -14.50 -0.99
CA LEU A 333 -10.84 -15.85 -1.12
C LEU A 333 -9.74 -16.89 -1.31
N GLY A 334 -8.69 -16.60 -2.10
CA GLY A 334 -7.54 -17.46 -2.27
C GLY A 334 -6.81 -17.76 -0.97
N ILE A 335 -6.58 -16.75 -0.13
CA ILE A 335 -5.99 -16.94 1.19
C ILE A 335 -6.90 -17.79 2.09
N ILE A 336 -8.21 -17.50 2.11
CA ILE A 336 -9.19 -18.24 2.90
C ILE A 336 -9.27 -19.71 2.46
N PHE A 337 -9.21 -19.98 1.15
CA PHE A 337 -9.19 -21.35 0.63
C PHE A 337 -7.95 -22.12 1.09
N GLN A 338 -6.76 -21.52 1.00
CA GLN A 338 -5.53 -22.15 1.47
C GLN A 338 -5.58 -22.41 2.99
N ILE A 339 -6.07 -21.45 3.79
CA ILE A 339 -6.26 -21.63 5.24
C ILE A 339 -7.24 -22.77 5.52
N GLN A 340 -8.37 -22.83 4.81
CA GLN A 340 -9.37 -23.90 4.99
C GLN A 340 -8.78 -25.27 4.67
N LEU A 341 -8.04 -25.38 3.57
CA LEU A 341 -7.40 -26.63 3.15
C LEU A 341 -6.31 -27.04 4.14
N ARG A 342 -5.49 -26.09 4.57
CA ARG A 342 -4.45 -26.30 5.58
C ARG A 342 -5.04 -26.73 6.92
N ALA A 343 -6.06 -26.07 7.41
CA ALA A 343 -6.73 -26.42 8.65
C ALA A 343 -7.37 -27.81 8.58
N SER A 344 -7.94 -28.19 7.43
CA SER A 344 -8.49 -29.52 7.22
C SER A 344 -7.41 -30.60 7.19
N LYS A 345 -6.27 -30.32 6.54
CA LYS A 345 -5.09 -31.21 6.47
C LYS A 345 -4.47 -31.45 7.85
N ASP A 346 -4.30 -30.38 8.63
CA ASP A 346 -3.64 -30.41 9.94
C ASP A 346 -4.65 -30.65 11.08
N LYS A 347 -5.94 -30.88 10.76
CA LYS A 347 -7.05 -31.14 11.71
C LYS A 347 -7.19 -30.04 12.78
N LEU A 348 -7.05 -28.77 12.38
CA LEU A 348 -7.15 -27.61 13.27
C LEU A 348 -8.60 -27.14 13.37
N ASP A 349 -9.13 -27.13 14.58
CA ASP A 349 -10.49 -26.69 14.85
C ASP A 349 -10.59 -25.16 15.04
N GLY A 350 -11.82 -24.65 15.14
CA GLY A 350 -12.10 -23.28 15.49
C GLY A 350 -12.06 -23.00 16.98
N MET A 351 -12.35 -21.75 17.33
CA MET A 351 -12.54 -21.35 18.73
C MET A 351 -13.85 -21.87 19.27
N PRO A 352 -13.92 -22.20 20.60
CA PRO A 352 -15.18 -22.54 21.26
C PRO A 352 -16.22 -21.40 21.12
N LYS A 353 -17.47 -21.75 20.84
CA LYS A 353 -18.53 -20.76 20.57
C LYS A 353 -18.84 -19.84 21.75
N ASP A 354 -18.64 -20.31 22.96
CA ASP A 354 -18.81 -19.58 24.24
C ASP A 354 -17.79 -18.44 24.42
N GLN A 355 -16.63 -18.53 23.75
CA GLN A 355 -15.58 -17.50 23.78
C GLN A 355 -15.70 -16.45 22.68
N LEU A 356 -16.72 -16.55 21.81
CA LEU A 356 -16.87 -15.66 20.67
C LEU A 356 -17.77 -14.45 21.01
N PRO A 357 -17.39 -13.23 20.58
CA PRO A 357 -18.29 -12.10 20.66
C PRO A 357 -19.54 -12.37 19.79
N LYS A 358 -20.70 -12.04 20.30
CA LYS A 358 -21.95 -12.18 19.55
C LYS A 358 -22.06 -11.08 18.51
N VAL A 359 -22.00 -11.45 17.23
CA VAL A 359 -22.06 -10.51 16.09
C VAL A 359 -23.23 -9.52 16.21
N LYS A 360 -24.41 -10.01 16.64
CA LYS A 360 -25.60 -9.16 16.80
C LYS A 360 -25.41 -8.08 17.88
N GLU A 361 -24.76 -8.41 18.99
CA GLU A 361 -24.47 -7.47 20.07
C GLU A 361 -23.40 -6.45 19.63
N THR A 362 -22.33 -6.91 18.96
CA THR A 362 -21.30 -6.05 18.39
C THR A 362 -21.88 -5.08 17.34
N LEU A 363 -22.71 -5.58 16.42
CA LEU A 363 -23.43 -4.73 15.47
C LEU A 363 -24.33 -3.73 16.17
N LYS A 364 -25.13 -4.14 17.18
CA LYS A 364 -25.98 -3.23 17.95
C LYS A 364 -25.17 -2.13 18.65
N MET A 365 -23.96 -2.45 19.10
CA MET A 365 -23.07 -1.50 19.80
C MET A 365 -22.42 -0.50 18.83
N TYR A 366 -21.93 -0.95 17.66
CA TYR A 366 -21.07 -0.16 16.77
C TYR A 366 -21.67 0.16 15.39
N TRP A 367 -22.94 -0.21 15.09
CA TRP A 367 -23.53 -0.03 13.75
C TRP A 367 -23.40 1.41 13.21
N HIS A 368 -23.48 2.41 14.12
CA HIS A 368 -23.40 3.82 13.74
C HIS A 368 -22.02 4.18 13.14
N LEU A 369 -20.95 3.44 13.47
CA LEU A 369 -19.63 3.63 12.86
C LEU A 369 -19.58 3.18 11.38
N THR A 370 -20.56 2.42 10.90
CA THR A 370 -20.65 2.10 9.46
C THR A 370 -21.18 3.28 8.63
N ILE A 371 -21.93 4.21 9.26
CA ILE A 371 -22.51 5.37 8.57
C ILE A 371 -21.45 6.23 7.90
N PRO A 372 -20.35 6.64 8.54
CA PRO A 372 -19.29 7.39 7.86
C PRO A 372 -18.70 6.67 6.65
N ILE A 373 -18.54 5.35 6.72
CA ILE A 373 -18.02 4.56 5.58
C ILE A 373 -19.03 4.57 4.43
N LEU A 374 -20.30 4.33 4.72
CA LEU A 374 -21.36 4.36 3.71
C LEU A 374 -21.53 5.75 3.11
N PHE A 375 -21.43 6.80 3.95
CA PHE A 375 -21.46 8.17 3.50
C PHE A 375 -20.27 8.52 2.61
N LEU A 376 -19.07 8.05 2.96
CA LEU A 376 -17.88 8.20 2.11
C LEU A 376 -18.12 7.55 0.74
N VAL A 377 -18.62 6.32 0.71
CA VAL A 377 -18.94 5.62 -0.54
C VAL A 377 -19.99 6.42 -1.33
N TYR A 378 -21.04 6.89 -0.68
CA TYR A 378 -22.04 7.76 -1.33
C TYR A 378 -21.40 9.02 -1.94
N MET A 379 -20.53 9.70 -1.19
CA MET A 379 -19.83 10.89 -1.67
C MET A 379 -18.92 10.62 -2.86
N LEU A 380 -18.25 9.47 -2.87
CA LEU A 380 -17.33 9.10 -3.95
C LEU A 380 -18.05 8.66 -5.25
N PHE A 381 -19.21 8.02 -5.13
CA PHE A 381 -19.90 7.40 -6.28
C PHE A 381 -21.07 8.21 -6.82
N PHE A 382 -21.83 8.87 -5.96
CA PHE A 382 -23.16 9.39 -6.31
C PHE A 382 -23.33 10.90 -6.13
N SER A 383 -22.53 11.56 -5.27
CA SER A 383 -22.78 12.95 -4.89
C SER A 383 -22.40 13.99 -5.95
N GLY A 384 -21.54 13.63 -6.92
CA GLY A 384 -20.96 14.58 -7.88
C GLY A 384 -19.92 15.56 -7.30
N TYR A 385 -19.66 15.53 -5.99
CA TYR A 385 -18.61 16.32 -5.36
C TYR A 385 -17.21 15.75 -5.65
N THR A 386 -16.19 16.62 -5.49
CA THR A 386 -14.80 16.16 -5.54
C THR A 386 -14.50 15.24 -4.36
N VAL A 387 -13.55 14.32 -4.55
CA VAL A 387 -13.07 13.40 -3.50
C VAL A 387 -12.61 14.16 -2.25
N ILE A 388 -11.93 15.30 -2.44
CA ILE A 388 -11.46 16.19 -1.35
C ILE A 388 -12.64 16.68 -0.51
N LYS A 389 -13.68 17.20 -1.15
CA LYS A 389 -14.88 17.70 -0.47
C LYS A 389 -15.64 16.57 0.21
N GLY A 390 -15.75 15.40 -0.45
CA GLY A 390 -16.37 14.21 0.11
C GLY A 390 -15.66 13.72 1.37
N ALA A 391 -14.32 13.63 1.33
CA ALA A 391 -13.51 13.23 2.48
C ALA A 391 -13.66 14.23 3.65
N PHE A 392 -13.60 15.53 3.37
CA PHE A 392 -13.79 16.59 4.39
C PHE A 392 -15.14 16.47 5.09
N LEU A 393 -16.24 16.35 4.33
CA LEU A 393 -17.58 16.20 4.90
C LEU A 393 -17.72 14.89 5.68
N THR A 394 -17.07 13.82 5.22
CA THR A 394 -17.07 12.52 5.93
C THR A 394 -16.33 12.61 7.27
N ILE A 395 -15.22 13.35 7.34
CA ILE A 395 -14.50 13.62 8.59
C ILE A 395 -15.41 14.31 9.60
N LEU A 396 -16.11 15.37 9.19
CA LEU A 396 -17.05 16.09 10.04
C LEU A 396 -18.20 15.18 10.52
N LEU A 397 -18.80 14.43 9.59
CA LEU A 397 -19.87 13.48 9.92
C LEU A 397 -19.37 12.42 10.91
N THR A 398 -18.14 11.92 10.75
CA THR A 398 -17.56 10.91 11.66
C THR A 398 -17.49 11.43 13.10
N ILE A 399 -17.03 12.67 13.27
CA ILE A 399 -16.93 13.30 14.60
C ILE A 399 -18.33 13.44 15.22
N ILE A 400 -19.35 13.80 14.43
CA ILE A 400 -20.73 13.94 14.91
C ILE A 400 -21.31 12.56 15.29
N ILE A 401 -21.18 11.57 14.42
CA ILE A 401 -21.71 10.21 14.63
C ILE A 401 -21.05 9.54 15.83
N ALA A 402 -19.76 9.77 16.06
CA ALA A 402 -19.04 9.24 17.22
C ALA A 402 -19.64 9.70 18.56
N GLN A 403 -20.34 10.85 18.61
CA GLN A 403 -20.97 11.37 19.83
C GLN A 403 -22.27 10.63 20.22
N LEU A 404 -22.86 9.84 19.31
CA LEU A 404 -24.16 9.20 19.54
C LEU A 404 -24.15 8.15 20.66
N LYS A 405 -23.00 7.52 20.91
CA LYS A 405 -22.88 6.47 21.94
C LYS A 405 -21.69 6.71 22.85
N LYS A 406 -21.86 6.31 24.13
CA LYS A 406 -20.83 6.51 25.17
C LYS A 406 -19.52 5.81 24.84
N GLU A 407 -19.59 4.62 24.25
CA GLU A 407 -18.45 3.74 23.91
C GLU A 407 -17.57 4.31 22.80
N THR A 408 -18.13 5.17 21.94
CA THR A 408 -17.45 5.74 20.78
C THR A 408 -17.24 7.25 20.89
N ARG A 409 -17.77 7.85 21.98
CA ARG A 409 -17.73 9.30 22.18
C ARG A 409 -16.30 9.81 22.30
N MET A 410 -15.99 10.83 21.51
CA MET A 410 -14.71 11.51 21.53
C MET A 410 -14.79 12.81 22.33
N SER A 411 -13.88 12.99 23.26
CA SER A 411 -13.65 14.28 23.90
C SER A 411 -12.89 15.23 22.96
N LEU A 412 -12.88 16.52 23.25
CA LEU A 412 -12.07 17.49 22.51
C LEU A 412 -10.57 17.13 22.53
N LYS A 413 -10.09 16.50 23.62
CA LYS A 413 -8.72 16.00 23.73
C LYS A 413 -8.45 14.82 22.79
N ASP A 414 -9.45 13.95 22.58
CA ASP A 414 -9.34 12.82 21.63
C ASP A 414 -9.31 13.29 20.18
N ILE A 415 -10.14 14.28 19.83
CA ILE A 415 -10.14 14.92 18.50
C ILE A 415 -8.79 15.60 18.25
N GLU A 416 -8.31 16.37 19.22
CA GLU A 416 -7.00 17.00 19.16
C GLU A 416 -5.88 15.95 18.99
N ALA A 417 -5.92 14.86 19.76
CA ALA A 417 -4.95 13.79 19.67
C ALA A 417 -4.99 13.10 18.28
N ALA A 418 -6.19 12.90 17.71
CA ALA A 418 -6.35 12.37 16.36
C ALA A 418 -5.75 13.30 15.30
N PHE A 419 -5.97 14.61 15.40
CA PHE A 419 -5.40 15.60 14.47
C PHE A 419 -3.87 15.66 14.56
N VAL A 420 -3.32 15.61 15.77
CA VAL A 420 -1.87 15.55 15.98
C VAL A 420 -1.28 14.24 15.41
N ALA A 421 -1.95 13.11 15.64
CA ALA A 421 -1.54 11.83 15.09
C ALA A 421 -1.57 11.85 13.56
N SER A 422 -2.62 12.40 12.96
CA SER A 422 -2.76 12.51 11.49
C SER A 422 -1.62 13.28 10.86
N ALA A 423 -1.27 14.44 11.40
CA ALA A 423 -0.14 15.21 10.89
C ALA A 423 1.18 14.44 10.99
N LYS A 424 1.41 13.71 12.10
CA LYS A 424 2.61 12.88 12.28
C LYS A 424 2.64 11.70 11.31
N SER A 425 1.52 11.01 11.13
CA SER A 425 1.41 9.86 10.21
C SER A 425 1.59 10.29 8.74
N THR A 426 1.19 11.52 8.40
CA THR A 426 1.38 12.05 7.04
C THR A 426 2.85 12.33 6.71
N VAL A 427 3.70 12.61 7.71
CA VAL A 427 5.10 13.00 7.47
C VAL A 427 5.84 11.98 6.61
N SER A 428 5.73 10.70 6.92
CA SER A 428 6.45 9.65 6.22
C SER A 428 6.02 9.55 4.75
N VAL A 429 4.73 9.58 4.53
CA VAL A 429 4.14 9.49 3.19
C VAL A 429 4.50 10.71 2.33
N ALA A 430 4.39 11.90 2.89
CA ALA A 430 4.64 13.14 2.17
C ALA A 430 6.11 13.30 1.78
N ILE A 431 7.05 12.96 2.69
CA ILE A 431 8.48 12.97 2.37
C ILE A 431 8.83 11.93 1.31
N ALA A 432 8.23 10.75 1.39
CA ALA A 432 8.41 9.73 0.37
C ALA A 432 7.89 10.22 -1.01
N CYS A 433 6.71 10.85 -1.06
CA CYS A 433 6.16 11.47 -2.28
C CYS A 433 7.08 12.56 -2.84
N ALA A 434 7.64 13.43 -1.99
CA ALA A 434 8.56 14.48 -2.40
C ALA A 434 9.87 13.91 -2.97
N CYS A 435 10.43 12.87 -2.33
CA CYS A 435 11.65 12.20 -2.79
C CYS A 435 11.44 11.45 -4.12
N VAL A 436 10.30 10.76 -4.28
CA VAL A 436 9.94 10.12 -5.56
C VAL A 436 9.73 11.16 -6.66
N GLY A 437 9.29 12.37 -6.32
CA GLY A 437 9.20 13.49 -7.25
C GLY A 437 10.53 13.80 -7.94
N ILE A 438 11.68 13.56 -7.28
CA ILE A 438 13.00 13.67 -7.91
C ILE A 438 13.15 12.61 -9.02
N VAL A 439 12.77 11.36 -8.76
CA VAL A 439 12.86 10.25 -9.71
C VAL A 439 11.96 10.50 -10.92
N ILE A 440 10.70 10.91 -10.68
CA ILE A 440 9.74 11.22 -11.75
C ILE A 440 10.24 12.39 -12.60
N GLY A 441 10.67 13.48 -11.96
CA GLY A 441 11.15 14.66 -12.66
C GLY A 441 12.37 14.37 -13.54
N VAL A 442 13.32 13.57 -13.03
CA VAL A 442 14.46 13.12 -13.85
C VAL A 442 14.01 12.21 -14.98
N SER A 443 13.10 11.29 -14.71
CA SER A 443 12.59 10.37 -15.75
C SER A 443 11.88 11.10 -16.87
N SER A 444 11.08 12.13 -16.54
CA SER A 444 10.43 13.02 -17.52
C SER A 444 11.47 13.82 -18.31
N LEU A 445 12.43 14.44 -17.63
CA LEU A 445 13.47 15.29 -18.23
C LEU A 445 14.38 14.51 -19.20
N THR A 446 14.72 13.27 -18.89
CA THR A 446 15.69 12.45 -19.66
C THR A 446 15.03 11.51 -20.67
N GLY A 447 13.71 11.33 -20.62
CA GLY A 447 13.01 10.31 -21.40
C GLY A 447 13.26 8.86 -20.93
N PHE A 448 13.78 8.70 -19.70
CA PHE A 448 14.12 7.38 -19.13
C PHE A 448 12.95 6.39 -19.18
N THR A 449 11.73 6.86 -18.93
CA THR A 449 10.53 6.03 -18.95
C THR A 449 10.31 5.35 -20.30
N ILE A 450 10.46 6.09 -21.40
CA ILE A 450 10.29 5.56 -22.76
C ILE A 450 11.39 4.55 -23.08
N ASN A 451 12.63 4.87 -22.72
CA ASN A 451 13.77 3.98 -22.95
C ASN A 451 13.63 2.67 -22.18
N MET A 452 13.13 2.73 -20.93
CA MET A 452 12.90 1.54 -20.12
C MET A 452 11.74 0.69 -20.68
N ALA A 453 10.67 1.32 -21.15
CA ALA A 453 9.57 0.60 -21.81
C ALA A 453 10.09 -0.19 -23.01
N SER A 454 10.87 0.46 -23.89
CA SER A 454 11.49 -0.19 -25.05
C SER A 454 12.43 -1.33 -24.64
N ALA A 455 13.18 -1.18 -23.54
CA ALA A 455 14.05 -2.24 -23.01
C ALA A 455 13.24 -3.46 -22.54
N ILE A 456 12.19 -3.26 -21.76
CA ILE A 456 11.32 -4.33 -21.26
C ILE A 456 10.66 -5.08 -22.44
N ILE A 457 10.17 -4.36 -23.45
CA ILE A 457 9.54 -4.94 -24.64
C ILE A 457 10.56 -5.74 -25.45
N SER A 458 11.78 -5.20 -25.64
CA SER A 458 12.83 -5.90 -26.40
C SER A 458 13.25 -7.19 -25.71
N LEU A 459 13.38 -7.20 -24.39
CA LEU A 459 13.65 -8.40 -23.60
C LEU A 459 12.51 -9.41 -23.68
N GLY A 460 11.27 -8.94 -23.72
CA GLY A 460 10.08 -9.78 -23.87
C GLY A 460 9.92 -10.39 -25.26
N GLY A 461 10.75 -10.02 -26.26
CA GLY A 461 10.67 -10.53 -27.63
C GLY A 461 9.30 -10.30 -28.29
N LYS A 462 8.58 -9.25 -27.92
CA LYS A 462 7.19 -8.95 -28.29
C LYS A 462 6.15 -9.95 -27.76
N SER A 463 6.55 -10.91 -26.93
CA SER A 463 5.61 -11.82 -26.23
C SER A 463 4.99 -11.11 -25.04
N LEU A 464 3.66 -11.00 -25.01
CA LEU A 464 2.93 -10.40 -23.89
C LEU A 464 3.27 -11.08 -22.56
N LEU A 465 3.28 -12.42 -22.54
CA LEU A 465 3.57 -13.17 -21.32
C LEU A 465 4.97 -12.88 -20.77
N LEU A 466 5.99 -12.88 -21.64
CA LEU A 466 7.36 -12.59 -21.21
C LEU A 466 7.51 -11.15 -20.75
N THR A 467 6.88 -10.19 -21.42
CA THR A 467 6.88 -8.79 -21.00
C THR A 467 6.20 -8.63 -19.63
N LEU A 468 5.08 -9.31 -19.37
CA LEU A 468 4.43 -9.32 -18.07
C LEU A 468 5.33 -9.91 -16.97
N VAL A 469 6.05 -11.00 -17.27
CA VAL A 469 7.00 -11.61 -16.32
C VAL A 469 8.15 -10.64 -16.02
N PHE A 470 8.74 -10.01 -17.03
CA PHE A 470 9.81 -9.02 -16.82
C PHE A 470 9.30 -7.78 -16.07
N THR A 471 8.09 -7.31 -16.39
CA THR A 471 7.43 -6.22 -15.63
C THR A 471 7.21 -6.61 -14.18
N MET A 472 6.69 -7.80 -13.91
CA MET A 472 6.51 -8.33 -12.55
C MET A 472 7.83 -8.31 -11.77
N VAL A 473 8.90 -8.88 -12.34
CA VAL A 473 10.22 -8.94 -11.71
C VAL A 473 10.75 -7.53 -11.46
N THR A 474 10.64 -6.63 -12.43
CA THR A 474 11.05 -5.22 -12.31
C THR A 474 10.28 -4.53 -11.19
N CYS A 475 8.95 -4.67 -11.12
CA CYS A 475 8.14 -4.08 -10.06
C CYS A 475 8.53 -4.62 -8.68
N MET A 476 8.74 -5.92 -8.57
CA MET A 476 9.14 -6.53 -7.30
C MET A 476 10.52 -6.06 -6.85
N LEU A 477 11.50 -6.01 -7.75
CA LEU A 477 12.87 -5.52 -7.45
C LEU A 477 12.87 -4.05 -7.03
N LEU A 478 12.17 -3.20 -7.78
CA LEU A 478 12.08 -1.76 -7.48
C LEU A 478 11.27 -1.46 -6.22
N GLY A 479 10.28 -2.30 -5.91
CA GLY A 479 9.45 -2.16 -4.71
C GLY A 479 10.09 -2.67 -3.42
N MET A 480 11.17 -3.47 -3.50
CA MET A 480 11.82 -4.06 -2.32
C MET A 480 12.36 -3.00 -1.36
N GLY A 481 11.97 -3.10 -0.10
CA GLY A 481 12.47 -2.21 0.96
C GLY A 481 11.92 -0.79 0.92
N LEU A 482 10.94 -0.52 0.09
CA LEU A 482 10.24 0.75 0.02
C LEU A 482 8.87 0.66 0.70
N PRO A 483 8.41 1.76 1.34
CA PRO A 483 7.01 1.90 1.73
C PRO A 483 6.09 1.80 0.50
N SER A 484 4.84 1.41 0.71
CA SER A 484 3.90 1.05 -0.37
C SER A 484 3.71 2.13 -1.43
N ILE A 485 3.62 3.39 -1.02
CA ILE A 485 3.37 4.51 -1.95
C ILE A 485 4.56 4.78 -2.87
N PRO A 486 5.80 4.98 -2.35
CA PRO A 486 6.98 5.10 -3.21
C PRO A 486 7.19 3.87 -4.10
N ALA A 487 6.97 2.66 -3.55
CA ALA A 487 7.08 1.43 -4.32
C ALA A 487 6.16 1.45 -5.55
N TYR A 488 4.87 1.79 -5.36
CA TYR A 488 3.92 1.91 -6.46
C TYR A 488 4.35 2.97 -7.47
N ILE A 489 4.70 4.18 -7.01
CA ILE A 489 5.00 5.30 -7.93
C ILE A 489 6.23 4.97 -8.79
N ILE A 490 7.30 4.47 -8.20
CA ILE A 490 8.52 4.12 -8.94
C ILE A 490 8.23 3.00 -9.94
N THR A 491 7.54 1.95 -9.51
CA THR A 491 7.25 0.80 -10.38
C THR A 491 6.34 1.18 -11.52
N VAL A 492 5.29 1.97 -11.28
CA VAL A 492 4.37 2.36 -12.35
C VAL A 492 5.01 3.32 -13.35
N THR A 493 5.83 4.26 -12.88
CA THR A 493 6.54 5.20 -13.76
C THR A 493 7.51 4.48 -14.70
N ILE A 494 8.15 3.41 -14.21
CA ILE A 494 9.20 2.71 -14.96
C ILE A 494 8.62 1.57 -15.82
N ALA A 495 7.66 0.82 -15.31
CA ALA A 495 7.24 -0.44 -15.91
C ALA A 495 5.86 -0.41 -16.61
N ALA A 496 4.91 0.43 -16.16
CA ALA A 496 3.60 0.49 -16.80
C ALA A 496 3.62 0.94 -18.27
N PRO A 497 4.48 1.88 -18.69
CA PRO A 497 4.54 2.29 -20.10
C PRO A 497 4.84 1.14 -21.06
N ALA A 498 5.65 0.16 -20.66
CA ALA A 498 5.93 -1.02 -21.48
C ALA A 498 4.66 -1.86 -21.76
N LEU A 499 3.79 -1.99 -20.79
CA LEU A 499 2.52 -2.71 -20.94
C LEU A 499 1.52 -1.91 -21.80
N ILE A 500 1.48 -0.60 -21.61
CA ILE A 500 0.59 0.29 -22.36
C ILE A 500 0.99 0.31 -23.83
N GLU A 501 2.29 0.33 -24.14
CA GLU A 501 2.81 0.28 -25.51
C GLU A 501 2.47 -1.04 -26.23
N LEU A 502 2.32 -2.14 -25.48
CA LEU A 502 1.82 -3.42 -26.00
C LEU A 502 0.28 -3.48 -26.12
N GLY A 503 -0.42 -2.37 -25.91
CA GLY A 503 -1.87 -2.27 -26.06
C GLY A 503 -2.68 -2.65 -24.81
N ILE A 504 -2.04 -2.83 -23.65
CA ILE A 504 -2.73 -3.06 -22.39
C ILE A 504 -3.42 -1.77 -21.94
N ALA A 505 -4.68 -1.86 -21.50
CA ALA A 505 -5.41 -0.73 -20.97
C ALA A 505 -4.61 -0.07 -19.81
N PRO A 506 -4.48 1.28 -19.79
CA PRO A 506 -3.67 1.97 -18.78
C PRO A 506 -4.02 1.60 -17.35
N LEU A 507 -5.31 1.48 -17.01
CA LEU A 507 -5.76 1.07 -15.69
C LEU A 507 -5.31 -0.35 -15.33
N ALA A 508 -5.38 -1.30 -16.27
CA ALA A 508 -4.91 -2.67 -16.06
C ALA A 508 -3.38 -2.71 -15.87
N ALA A 509 -2.61 -1.96 -16.67
CA ALA A 509 -1.17 -1.84 -16.52
C ALA A 509 -0.77 -1.24 -15.15
N HIS A 510 -1.46 -0.20 -14.69
CA HIS A 510 -1.23 0.42 -13.39
C HIS A 510 -1.60 -0.52 -12.24
N LEU A 511 -2.72 -1.22 -12.30
CA LEU A 511 -3.12 -2.22 -11.31
C LEU A 511 -2.13 -3.39 -11.27
N PHE A 512 -1.62 -3.85 -12.42
CA PHE A 512 -0.59 -4.88 -12.50
C PHE A 512 0.68 -4.47 -11.74
N CYS A 513 1.21 -3.28 -12.03
CA CYS A 513 2.36 -2.74 -11.31
C CYS A 513 2.08 -2.56 -9.82
N PHE A 514 0.87 -2.11 -9.45
CA PHE A 514 0.46 -1.92 -8.08
C PHE A 514 0.47 -3.24 -7.28
N TYR A 515 -0.10 -4.31 -7.82
CA TYR A 515 -0.09 -5.62 -7.17
C TYR A 515 1.33 -6.08 -6.84
N PHE A 516 2.25 -6.03 -7.83
CA PHE A 516 3.61 -6.51 -7.63
C PHE A 516 4.47 -5.58 -6.77
N ALA A 517 4.23 -4.28 -6.81
CA ALA A 517 4.81 -3.34 -5.87
C ALA A 517 4.41 -3.66 -4.42
N MET A 518 3.14 -4.02 -4.19
CA MET A 518 2.67 -4.42 -2.85
C MET A 518 3.25 -5.77 -2.43
N PHE A 519 3.30 -6.75 -3.32
CA PHE A 519 3.86 -8.08 -3.03
C PHE A 519 5.37 -8.07 -2.77
N ALA A 520 6.11 -7.06 -3.18
CA ALA A 520 7.50 -6.85 -2.77
C ALA A 520 7.67 -6.81 -1.23
N ASN A 521 6.62 -6.39 -0.48
CA ASN A 521 6.63 -6.36 0.98
C ASN A 521 6.52 -7.73 1.65
N ILE A 522 6.15 -8.78 0.91
CA ILE A 522 6.11 -10.17 1.43
C ILE A 522 7.14 -11.07 0.77
N THR A 523 7.87 -10.58 -0.22
CA THR A 523 8.80 -11.38 -1.02
C THR A 523 10.24 -11.21 -0.53
N PRO A 524 10.93 -12.31 -0.11
CA PRO A 524 12.35 -12.27 0.17
C PRO A 524 13.18 -11.75 -1.02
N PRO A 525 14.34 -11.09 -0.78
CA PRO A 525 15.09 -11.08 0.49
C PRO A 525 14.71 -9.98 1.48
N VAL A 526 13.89 -8.98 1.12
CA VAL A 526 13.61 -7.83 2.00
C VAL A 526 12.31 -7.99 2.79
N ALA A 527 11.20 -8.40 2.16
CA ALA A 527 9.93 -8.85 2.74
C ALA A 527 9.49 -8.17 4.06
N LEU A 528 9.47 -6.82 4.12
CA LEU A 528 9.31 -6.06 5.36
C LEU A 528 8.08 -6.47 6.19
N ALA A 529 6.92 -6.69 5.55
CA ALA A 529 5.70 -7.10 6.25
C ALA A 529 5.83 -8.53 6.84
N SER A 530 6.45 -9.46 6.09
CA SER A 530 6.68 -10.82 6.57
C SER A 530 7.71 -10.87 7.71
N PHE A 531 8.71 -9.98 7.67
CA PHE A 531 9.72 -9.91 8.73
C PHE A 531 9.13 -9.30 10.00
N ALA A 532 8.29 -8.28 9.90
CA ALA A 532 7.54 -7.75 11.04
C ALA A 532 6.63 -8.82 11.66
N ALA A 533 5.91 -9.59 10.84
CA ALA A 533 5.08 -10.70 11.30
C ALA A 533 5.91 -11.83 11.95
N ALA A 534 7.10 -12.12 11.42
CA ALA A 534 8.04 -13.09 12.02
C ALA A 534 8.52 -12.63 13.41
N GLY A 535 8.77 -11.33 13.59
CA GLY A 535 9.09 -10.74 14.90
C GLY A 535 8.01 -10.98 15.95
N ILE A 536 6.73 -10.86 15.57
CA ILE A 536 5.60 -11.13 16.46
C ILE A 536 5.42 -12.64 16.70
N SER A 537 5.53 -13.45 15.66
CA SER A 537 5.28 -14.90 15.75
C SER A 537 6.43 -15.65 16.44
N GLY A 538 7.64 -15.06 16.45
CA GLY A 538 8.87 -15.72 16.86
C GLY A 538 9.34 -16.80 15.86
N GLY A 539 8.91 -16.69 14.60
CA GLY A 539 9.31 -17.56 13.49
C GLY A 539 10.57 -17.07 12.77
N ASN A 540 11.08 -17.90 11.85
CA ASN A 540 12.20 -17.50 11.00
C ASN A 540 11.72 -16.50 9.92
N PRO A 541 12.30 -15.29 9.79
CA PRO A 541 11.85 -14.26 8.86
C PRO A 541 11.84 -14.74 7.41
N MET A 542 12.92 -15.39 6.94
CA MET A 542 13.04 -15.85 5.55
C MET A 542 12.02 -16.95 5.25
N LYS A 543 11.84 -17.91 6.18
CA LYS A 543 10.80 -18.97 6.03
C LYS A 543 9.40 -18.35 6.04
N THR A 544 9.14 -17.38 6.89
CA THR A 544 7.86 -16.66 6.92
C THR A 544 7.58 -16.00 5.58
N GLY A 545 8.56 -15.31 4.98
CA GLY A 545 8.43 -14.71 3.64
C GLY A 545 8.13 -15.74 2.54
N ILE A 546 8.82 -16.89 2.55
CA ILE A 546 8.55 -17.97 1.58
C ILE A 546 7.13 -18.52 1.74
N VAL A 547 6.66 -18.71 2.98
CA VAL A 547 5.28 -19.15 3.24
C VAL A 547 4.28 -18.07 2.84
N SER A 548 4.62 -16.78 3.01
CA SER A 548 3.77 -15.65 2.56
C SER A 548 3.58 -15.65 1.04
N ILE A 549 4.65 -15.90 0.25
CA ILE A 549 4.53 -16.04 -1.21
C ILE A 549 3.60 -17.20 -1.57
N LYS A 550 3.72 -18.35 -0.90
CA LYS A 550 2.83 -19.50 -1.15
C LYS A 550 1.36 -19.14 -0.89
N LEU A 551 1.08 -18.46 0.21
CA LEU A 551 -0.27 -17.99 0.55
C LEU A 551 -0.77 -16.91 -0.43
N ALA A 552 0.11 -16.07 -0.94
CA ALA A 552 -0.22 -15.01 -1.89
C ALA A 552 -0.28 -15.51 -3.35
N LEU A 553 0.01 -16.78 -3.65
CA LEU A 553 0.19 -17.26 -5.03
C LEU A 553 -1.02 -16.96 -5.93
N ALA A 554 -2.24 -17.07 -5.40
CA ALA A 554 -3.44 -16.65 -6.11
C ALA A 554 -3.34 -15.16 -6.53
N GLY A 555 -2.87 -14.30 -5.63
CA GLY A 555 -2.65 -12.89 -5.89
C GLY A 555 -1.59 -12.61 -6.95
N PHE A 556 -0.57 -13.46 -7.08
CA PHE A 556 0.43 -13.33 -8.15
C PHE A 556 -0.16 -13.65 -9.53
N ILE A 557 -1.21 -14.45 -9.60
CA ILE A 557 -1.85 -14.88 -10.85
C ILE A 557 -2.97 -13.92 -11.28
N ILE A 558 -3.70 -13.35 -10.33
CA ILE A 558 -4.82 -12.42 -10.59
C ILE A 558 -4.43 -11.25 -11.54
N PRO A 559 -3.24 -10.60 -11.40
CA PRO A 559 -2.82 -9.56 -12.34
C PRO A 559 -2.71 -10.04 -13.79
N TYR A 560 -2.24 -11.25 -14.01
CA TYR A 560 -2.23 -11.84 -15.34
C TYR A 560 -3.67 -12.06 -15.86
N MET A 561 -4.57 -12.58 -15.01
CA MET A 561 -5.97 -12.79 -15.40
C MET A 561 -6.63 -11.50 -15.90
N PHE A 562 -6.51 -10.40 -15.17
CA PHE A 562 -7.18 -9.15 -15.60
C PHE A 562 -6.46 -8.43 -16.76
N VAL A 563 -5.18 -8.72 -17.02
CA VAL A 563 -4.49 -8.23 -18.21
C VAL A 563 -4.94 -8.98 -19.46
N TYR A 564 -5.09 -10.30 -19.38
CA TYR A 564 -5.62 -11.10 -20.49
C TYR A 564 -7.13 -10.89 -20.68
N ASN A 565 -7.87 -10.67 -19.58
CA ASN A 565 -9.30 -10.42 -19.62
C ASN A 565 -9.70 -9.22 -18.76
N ASN A 566 -9.83 -8.05 -19.39
CA ASN A 566 -10.22 -6.81 -18.73
C ASN A 566 -11.64 -6.84 -18.12
N GLN A 567 -12.47 -7.84 -18.45
CA GLN A 567 -13.80 -8.00 -17.84
C GLN A 567 -13.71 -8.28 -16.33
N LEU A 568 -12.59 -8.86 -15.85
CA LEU A 568 -12.34 -9.05 -14.42
C LEU A 568 -12.21 -7.70 -13.68
N LEU A 569 -11.85 -6.63 -14.40
CA LEU A 569 -11.83 -5.25 -13.91
C LEU A 569 -13.16 -4.52 -14.15
N LEU A 570 -14.19 -5.21 -14.58
CA LEU A 570 -15.48 -4.63 -14.97
C LEU A 570 -15.36 -3.56 -16.06
N MET A 571 -14.34 -3.66 -16.91
CA MET A 571 -14.11 -2.76 -18.03
C MET A 571 -14.80 -3.31 -19.28
N ASN A 572 -15.57 -2.45 -19.98
CA ASN A 572 -16.26 -2.80 -21.23
C ASN A 572 -17.08 -4.09 -21.12
N THR A 573 -17.74 -4.32 -19.99
CA THR A 573 -18.50 -5.55 -19.72
C THR A 573 -19.85 -5.25 -19.10
N ASN A 574 -20.80 -6.17 -19.27
CA ASN A 574 -22.06 -6.13 -18.55
C ASN A 574 -21.95 -6.91 -17.21
N ILE A 575 -22.92 -6.69 -16.33
CA ILE A 575 -22.94 -7.29 -14.98
C ILE A 575 -22.89 -8.83 -15.05
N LEU A 576 -23.59 -9.45 -16.01
CA LEU A 576 -23.65 -10.90 -16.13
C LEU A 576 -22.31 -11.50 -16.53
N GLN A 577 -21.61 -10.91 -17.48
CA GLN A 577 -20.26 -11.31 -17.89
C GLN A 577 -19.27 -11.11 -16.73
N GLY A 578 -19.36 -9.98 -16.00
CA GLY A 578 -18.52 -9.73 -14.82
C GLY A 578 -18.71 -10.80 -13.74
N ILE A 579 -19.93 -11.24 -13.48
CA ILE A 579 -20.25 -12.33 -12.55
C ILE A 579 -19.67 -13.66 -13.04
N GLN A 580 -19.83 -13.98 -14.34
CA GLN A 580 -19.29 -15.20 -14.93
C GLN A 580 -17.76 -15.27 -14.73
N VAL A 581 -17.04 -14.21 -15.14
CA VAL A 581 -15.58 -14.15 -15.02
C VAL A 581 -15.14 -14.19 -13.56
N ALA A 582 -15.87 -13.57 -12.65
CA ALA A 582 -15.58 -13.65 -11.21
C ALA A 582 -15.72 -15.09 -10.67
N ILE A 583 -16.74 -15.84 -11.11
CA ILE A 583 -16.95 -17.24 -10.70
C ILE A 583 -15.82 -18.12 -11.26
N THR A 584 -15.50 -18.03 -12.55
CA THR A 584 -14.43 -18.83 -13.16
C THR A 584 -13.07 -18.54 -12.53
N ALA A 585 -12.77 -17.26 -12.25
CA ALA A 585 -11.59 -16.84 -11.52
C ALA A 585 -11.54 -17.42 -10.08
N CYS A 586 -12.68 -17.43 -9.36
CA CYS A 586 -12.75 -18.05 -8.03
C CYS A 586 -12.46 -19.56 -8.08
N VAL A 587 -13.00 -20.26 -9.09
CA VAL A 587 -12.73 -21.70 -9.29
C VAL A 587 -11.26 -21.93 -9.61
N GLY A 588 -10.66 -21.12 -10.48
CA GLY A 588 -9.24 -21.16 -10.81
C GLY A 588 -8.35 -20.97 -9.57
N VAL A 589 -8.64 -19.96 -8.76
CA VAL A 589 -7.93 -19.68 -7.51
C VAL A 589 -8.10 -20.80 -6.48
N PHE A 590 -9.26 -21.44 -6.42
CA PHE A 590 -9.45 -22.62 -5.58
C PHE A 590 -8.58 -23.81 -6.02
N LEU A 591 -8.51 -24.09 -7.33
CA LEU A 591 -7.66 -25.14 -7.89
C LEU A 591 -6.17 -24.88 -7.58
N ILE A 592 -5.70 -23.63 -7.71
CA ILE A 592 -4.35 -23.22 -7.33
C ILE A 592 -4.12 -23.50 -5.85
N SER A 593 -5.04 -23.09 -5.00
CA SER A 593 -4.96 -23.25 -3.55
C SER A 593 -4.85 -24.74 -3.15
N ALA A 594 -5.65 -25.61 -3.78
CA ALA A 594 -5.62 -27.05 -3.55
C ALA A 594 -4.32 -27.70 -4.06
N ALA A 595 -3.83 -27.29 -5.22
CA ALA A 595 -2.57 -27.76 -5.77
C ALA A 595 -1.37 -27.37 -4.91
N VAL A 596 -1.33 -26.12 -4.41
CA VAL A 596 -0.25 -25.60 -3.55
C VAL A 596 -0.22 -26.29 -2.20
N GLU A 597 -1.38 -26.40 -1.52
CA GLU A 597 -1.48 -27.10 -0.23
C GLU A 597 -1.29 -28.62 -0.35
N GLY A 598 -1.50 -29.18 -1.56
CA GLY A 598 -1.43 -30.62 -1.81
C GLY A 598 -2.45 -31.40 -1.01
N TYR A 599 -3.59 -30.78 -0.77
CA TYR A 599 -4.71 -31.35 -0.03
C TYR A 599 -6.03 -30.77 -0.56
N PHE A 600 -7.05 -31.64 -0.64
CA PHE A 600 -8.41 -31.23 -0.93
C PHE A 600 -9.38 -31.93 0.05
N HIS A 601 -9.78 -33.16 -0.22
CA HIS A 601 -10.42 -34.06 0.76
C HIS A 601 -9.43 -35.02 1.38
N THR A 602 -8.39 -35.42 0.61
CA THR A 602 -7.25 -36.24 1.00
C THR A 602 -5.97 -35.62 0.44
N LYS A 603 -4.81 -36.27 0.65
CA LYS A 603 -3.54 -35.85 0.05
C LYS A 603 -3.63 -35.88 -1.47
N VAL A 604 -3.25 -34.82 -2.13
CA VAL A 604 -3.21 -34.69 -3.60
C VAL A 604 -1.81 -35.06 -4.09
N ASN A 605 -1.71 -36.10 -4.97
CA ASN A 605 -0.45 -36.50 -5.57
C ASN A 605 0.04 -35.43 -6.59
N ILE A 606 1.31 -35.52 -6.97
CA ILE A 606 1.96 -34.54 -7.83
C ILE A 606 1.27 -34.40 -9.21
N PHE A 607 0.85 -35.52 -9.80
CA PHE A 607 0.16 -35.53 -11.09
C PHE A 607 -1.15 -34.77 -11.01
N MET A 608 -1.96 -35.04 -9.99
CA MET A 608 -3.23 -34.35 -9.79
C MET A 608 -3.05 -32.83 -9.50
N ARG A 609 -1.95 -32.45 -8.81
CA ARG A 609 -1.59 -31.04 -8.63
C ARG A 609 -1.32 -30.35 -9.96
N LEU A 610 -0.58 -31.01 -10.86
CA LEU A 610 -0.31 -30.48 -12.20
C LEU A 610 -1.59 -30.33 -13.02
N VAL A 611 -2.50 -31.32 -12.94
CA VAL A 611 -3.82 -31.24 -13.59
C VAL A 611 -4.65 -30.09 -13.03
N MET A 612 -4.68 -29.91 -11.69
CA MET A 612 -5.38 -28.78 -11.07
C MET A 612 -4.78 -27.43 -11.48
N LEU A 613 -3.45 -27.32 -11.56
CA LEU A 613 -2.80 -26.11 -12.07
C LEU A 613 -3.13 -25.84 -13.53
N ALA A 614 -3.10 -26.87 -14.38
CA ALA A 614 -3.52 -26.74 -15.78
C ALA A 614 -4.98 -26.27 -15.91
N GLY A 615 -5.89 -26.84 -15.11
CA GLY A 615 -7.28 -26.40 -15.02
C GLY A 615 -7.44 -24.94 -14.58
N ALA A 616 -6.62 -24.51 -13.62
CA ALA A 616 -6.60 -23.12 -13.18
C ALA A 616 -6.10 -22.17 -14.28
N PHE A 617 -5.07 -22.55 -15.03
CA PHE A 617 -4.55 -21.75 -16.16
C PHE A 617 -5.57 -21.66 -17.31
N LEU A 618 -6.32 -22.71 -17.59
CA LEU A 618 -7.40 -22.68 -18.59
C LEU A 618 -8.51 -21.68 -18.22
N LEU A 619 -8.76 -21.47 -16.92
CA LEU A 619 -9.75 -20.51 -16.41
C LEU A 619 -9.24 -19.04 -16.42
N ILE A 620 -7.97 -18.80 -16.80
CA ILE A 620 -7.42 -17.44 -16.95
C ILE A 620 -7.88 -16.79 -18.26
N ASP A 621 -7.96 -17.56 -19.33
CA ASP A 621 -8.22 -17.06 -20.68
C ASP A 621 -9.70 -16.73 -20.96
N SER A 622 -10.61 -17.07 -20.06
CA SER A 622 -12.06 -16.77 -20.11
C SER A 622 -12.72 -16.93 -21.48
N ALA A 623 -12.23 -17.86 -22.31
CA ALA A 623 -12.92 -18.30 -23.51
C ALA A 623 -13.87 -19.46 -23.14
N LEU A 624 -15.03 -19.54 -23.77
CA LEU A 624 -16.06 -20.54 -23.41
C LEU A 624 -15.51 -21.97 -23.35
N LEU A 625 -14.63 -22.34 -24.30
CA LEU A 625 -14.04 -23.69 -24.34
C LEU A 625 -13.03 -23.92 -23.21
N THR A 626 -12.19 -22.93 -22.90
CA THR A 626 -11.21 -23.01 -21.79
C THR A 626 -11.91 -23.00 -20.44
N ASP A 627 -12.96 -22.20 -20.28
CA ASP A 627 -13.81 -22.19 -19.08
C ASP A 627 -14.48 -23.54 -18.85
N LEU A 628 -15.10 -24.13 -19.89
CA LEU A 628 -15.72 -25.46 -19.78
C LEU A 628 -14.70 -26.54 -19.44
N ALA A 629 -13.52 -26.53 -20.06
CA ALA A 629 -12.45 -27.47 -19.75
C ALA A 629 -11.93 -27.32 -18.32
N GLY A 630 -11.69 -26.08 -17.85
CA GLY A 630 -11.24 -25.79 -16.49
C GLY A 630 -12.26 -26.16 -15.43
N VAL A 631 -13.54 -25.84 -15.65
CA VAL A 631 -14.64 -26.28 -14.77
C VAL A 631 -14.77 -27.80 -14.79
N GLY A 632 -14.61 -28.45 -15.96
CA GLY A 632 -14.59 -29.91 -16.08
C GLY A 632 -13.51 -30.55 -15.23
N ILE A 633 -12.27 -30.00 -15.24
CA ILE A 633 -11.17 -30.43 -14.39
C ILE A 633 -11.51 -30.24 -12.90
N PHE A 634 -12.13 -29.11 -12.54
CA PHE A 634 -12.54 -28.86 -11.17
C PHE A 634 -13.55 -29.91 -10.68
N VAL A 635 -14.61 -30.16 -11.46
CA VAL A 635 -15.64 -31.16 -11.15
C VAL A 635 -15.02 -32.57 -11.06
N ALA A 636 -14.19 -32.96 -12.02
CA ALA A 636 -13.48 -34.23 -12.01
C ALA A 636 -12.59 -34.36 -10.75
N SER A 637 -11.89 -33.28 -10.38
CA SER A 637 -11.06 -33.25 -9.17
C SER A 637 -11.88 -33.49 -7.90
N ILE A 638 -13.09 -32.90 -7.79
CA ILE A 638 -14.00 -33.16 -6.67
C ILE A 638 -14.39 -34.64 -6.60
N PHE A 639 -14.81 -35.24 -7.73
CA PHE A 639 -15.25 -36.63 -7.77
C PHE A 639 -14.11 -37.57 -7.39
N ILE A 640 -12.95 -37.42 -8.00
CA ILE A 640 -11.77 -38.26 -7.73
C ILE A 640 -11.39 -38.17 -6.25
N GLN A 641 -11.30 -36.96 -5.70
CA GLN A 641 -10.90 -36.79 -4.29
C GLN A 641 -11.95 -37.32 -3.32
N ARG A 642 -13.25 -37.23 -3.62
CA ARG A 642 -14.31 -37.86 -2.81
C ARG A 642 -14.23 -39.38 -2.83
N ILE A 643 -13.93 -40.01 -3.99
CA ILE A 643 -13.76 -41.47 -4.10
C ILE A 643 -12.54 -41.90 -3.28
N LEU A 644 -11.41 -41.20 -3.38
CA LEU A 644 -10.21 -41.48 -2.61
C LEU A 644 -10.46 -41.34 -1.09
N ALA A 645 -11.15 -40.28 -0.67
CA ALA A 645 -11.49 -40.10 0.75
C ALA A 645 -12.38 -41.24 1.30
N ARG A 646 -13.35 -41.70 0.51
CA ARG A 646 -14.19 -42.86 0.90
C ARG A 646 -13.40 -44.15 0.99
N ARG A 647 -12.40 -44.37 0.10
CA ARG A 647 -11.51 -45.55 0.15
C ARG A 647 -10.61 -45.49 1.40
N GLU A 648 -9.97 -44.36 1.68
CA GLU A 648 -9.15 -44.18 2.90
C GLU A 648 -9.98 -44.39 4.17
N ALA A 649 -11.20 -43.90 4.24
CA ALA A 649 -12.10 -44.11 5.39
C ALA A 649 -12.49 -45.60 5.57
N ARG A 650 -12.72 -46.34 4.48
CA ARG A 650 -12.99 -47.77 4.53
C ARG A 650 -11.77 -48.57 5.00
N HIS A 651 -10.56 -48.24 4.53
CA HIS A 651 -9.32 -48.91 4.98
C HIS A 651 -8.96 -48.57 6.43
N ALA A 652 -9.35 -47.40 6.94
CA ALA A 652 -9.13 -47.06 8.35
C ALA A 652 -10.16 -47.68 9.30
N ALA A 653 -11.31 -48.15 8.76
CA ALA A 653 -12.37 -48.85 9.53
C ALA A 653 -12.28 -50.40 9.48
N ALA A 654 -11.49 -50.94 8.53
CA ALA A 654 -11.12 -52.34 8.44
C ALA A 654 -9.79 -52.59 9.16
#